data_649ace2a353e9e203b1f3bbfad698fd6
#
_entry.id   649ace2a353e9e203b1f3bbfad698fd6
#
_cell.length_a   1.000
_cell.length_b   1.000
_cell.length_c   1.000
_cell.angle_alpha   90.00
_cell.angle_beta   90.00
_cell.angle_gamma   90.00
#
_symmetry.space_group_name_H-M   'P 1'
#
loop_
_entity.id
_entity.type
_entity.pdbx_description
1 polymer ?
#
loop_
_entity_poly.entity_id
_entity_poly.type
_entity_poly.pdbx_seq_one_letter_code
_entity_poly.pdbx_strand_id
1 'polypeptide(L)'
;MLAVLLLASCTKDTTGESAPVKMEDKVASKLVFTSTNAAKGQLLVYFNSDAVANVENSVLRVTRAGGVATRSGISDFDAVLDNIGVKSLRRLFPVDERNEERTRAAGLHRWYLVEFDEEADLDKTALEMARIAEVSKVEFDQKLASIHDPKVIPLDESLAASATRADMTTSGVSFNDPELSKQWHYINTGDKQIYSKIKAGADVNCKDAWRLCTGDPRVVVAIVDDCVQWDHPDLAANMWVNEAELNGQDGVDDDGNGYKDDIYGYNFVTNTKLAISTKGEAGEHGTHVAGTVAAVNNNGIGVCGIAGGSGNNDGVKLMSCQIFYNDNGGNASTTANAIKYAADNGAVILQCSWGYTAGTLTSDSQYSTNDSAEKQAIDYFISKKNCAALDGGIAIFAAGNDMTGMSGYPAAYRDYISVTAMSCDFTPAYYTNYGPGCNIAAPGGDYYQSGIETGSEASMILSTILNGRYGYSQGTSMACPHVSGVAALGLSYALQLGKTFTTDQFKALLLTSVNNIDQYCTGTKPYYDNYGSHTLNLAAHNKKMGTGYIDAFQVLMNVRGTTCIPVPVGSQYTLDLAALVGGGNANMTITSVEISAEGKASLGMTSDPRVFANQVLLTCTKPGSAIAKVTMVAGTNSGSGINGMTITKEYAIIAREFESANGGWL
;
A
#
# COMPACT_ATOMS: atom_id res chain seq x y z
N MET A 1 50.35 -30.19 -16.50
CA MET A 1 50.89 -29.45 -15.35
C MET A 1 49.80 -29.31 -14.32
N LEU A 2 49.86 -30.06 -13.44
CA LEU A 2 49.70 -30.24 -11.99
C LEU A 2 48.67 -29.30 -11.38
N ALA A 3 47.51 -29.87 -11.06
CA ALA A 3 46.53 -29.35 -10.10
C ALA A 3 46.96 -29.78 -8.70
N VAL A 4 47.09 -28.85 -7.77
CA VAL A 4 47.30 -29.14 -6.36
C VAL A 4 45.96 -28.95 -5.65
N LEU A 5 45.38 -30.07 -5.22
CA LEU A 5 44.30 -30.12 -4.22
C LEU A 5 44.91 -29.87 -2.83
N LEU A 6 44.42 -28.82 -2.17
CA LEU A 6 44.58 -28.67 -0.74
C LEU A 6 43.32 -29.11 -0.02
N LEU A 7 43.37 -30.29 0.57
CA LEU A 7 42.44 -30.77 1.59
C LEU A 7 42.75 -30.05 2.91
N ALA A 8 41.84 -29.22 3.38
CA ALA A 8 41.84 -28.69 4.73
C ALA A 8 41.01 -29.61 5.63
N SER A 9 41.67 -30.23 6.55
CA SER A 9 41.15 -31.07 7.63
C SER A 9 40.33 -30.21 8.62
N CYS A 10 39.07 -30.59 8.86
CA CYS A 10 38.29 -30.08 9.99
C CYS A 10 38.78 -30.71 11.28
N THR A 11 39.48 -29.96 12.11
CA THR A 11 39.60 -30.25 13.55
C THR A 11 38.54 -29.41 14.28
N LYS A 12 37.63 -30.09 14.97
CA LYS A 12 36.77 -29.49 15.99
C LYS A 12 37.61 -29.05 17.17
N ASP A 13 37.74 -27.76 17.38
CA ASP A 13 38.06 -27.21 18.69
C ASP A 13 36.82 -26.55 19.28
N THR A 14 36.28 -27.21 20.30
CA THR A 14 35.27 -26.70 21.21
C THR A 14 36.02 -26.05 22.38
N THR A 15 36.12 -24.72 22.36
CA THR A 15 36.13 -23.78 23.50
C THR A 15 36.48 -22.39 22.93
N GLY A 16 35.53 -21.74 22.28
CA GLY A 16 35.70 -20.35 21.88
C GLY A 16 35.08 -19.45 22.93
N GLU A 17 35.82 -19.01 23.93
CA GLU A 17 35.54 -17.74 24.57
C GLU A 17 35.61 -16.68 23.50
N SER A 18 34.47 -16.05 23.22
CA SER A 18 34.43 -14.89 22.33
C SER A 18 35.33 -13.81 22.90
N ALA A 19 36.31 -13.35 22.13
CA ALA A 19 37.16 -12.24 22.52
C ALA A 19 36.28 -11.07 23.03
N PRO A 20 36.68 -10.39 24.13
CA PRO A 20 35.91 -9.30 24.67
C PRO A 20 35.74 -8.21 23.60
N VAL A 21 34.50 -7.94 23.20
CA VAL A 21 34.16 -6.88 22.26
C VAL A 21 34.75 -5.57 22.77
N LYS A 22 35.57 -4.89 21.97
CA LYS A 22 36.19 -3.63 22.36
C LYS A 22 35.10 -2.61 22.74
N MET A 23 35.40 -1.73 23.70
CA MET A 23 34.42 -0.72 24.18
C MET A 23 33.91 0.18 23.04
N GLU A 24 34.77 0.52 22.08
CA GLU A 24 34.42 1.28 20.88
C GLU A 24 33.44 0.52 19.99
N ASP A 25 33.57 -0.79 19.82
CA ASP A 25 32.63 -1.61 19.05
C ASP A 25 31.25 -1.67 19.72
N LYS A 26 31.19 -1.68 21.07
CA LYS A 26 29.93 -1.62 21.82
C LYS A 26 29.22 -0.28 21.69
N VAL A 27 29.96 0.82 21.63
CA VAL A 27 29.37 2.17 21.42
C VAL A 27 28.84 2.28 19.99
N ALA A 28 29.64 1.87 19.01
CA ALA A 28 29.23 1.90 17.60
C ALA A 28 27.97 1.06 17.34
N SER A 29 27.82 -0.08 18.02
CA SER A 29 26.63 -0.94 17.88
C SER A 29 25.33 -0.35 18.41
N LYS A 30 25.38 0.77 19.15
CA LYS A 30 24.22 1.51 19.61
C LYS A 30 23.74 2.56 18.59
N LEU A 31 24.55 2.90 17.58
CA LEU A 31 24.19 3.89 16.56
C LEU A 31 23.30 3.23 15.50
N VAL A 32 22.19 3.86 15.23
CA VAL A 32 21.22 3.47 14.19
C VAL A 32 21.33 4.46 13.04
N PHE A 33 21.62 3.96 11.85
CA PHE A 33 21.95 4.73 10.64
C PHE A 33 23.26 5.53 10.77
N THR A 34 23.41 6.55 9.92
CA THR A 34 24.57 7.45 9.88
C THR A 34 24.08 8.90 9.76
N SER A 35 24.97 9.86 9.99
CA SER A 35 24.67 11.28 9.79
C SER A 35 24.42 11.69 8.33
N THR A 36 24.78 10.79 7.38
CA THR A 36 24.48 11.02 5.95
C THR A 36 22.97 11.09 5.76
N ASN A 37 22.49 12.19 5.18
CA ASN A 37 21.07 12.45 4.96
C ASN A 37 20.21 12.56 6.24
N ALA A 38 20.82 12.73 7.41
CA ALA A 38 20.09 12.96 8.65
C ALA A 38 19.66 14.43 8.82
N ALA A 39 18.60 14.63 9.59
CA ALA A 39 18.20 15.97 10.01
C ALA A 39 19.23 16.55 10.98
N LYS A 40 19.58 17.83 10.80
CA LYS A 40 20.50 18.52 11.68
C LYS A 40 19.81 18.94 12.99
N GLY A 41 20.59 19.01 14.07
CA GLY A 41 20.11 19.51 15.35
C GLY A 41 19.08 18.61 16.04
N GLN A 42 18.98 17.34 15.64
CA GLN A 42 18.11 16.37 16.30
C GLN A 42 18.63 14.93 16.22
N LEU A 43 18.34 14.17 17.28
CA LEU A 43 18.63 12.74 17.39
C LEU A 43 17.49 12.05 18.15
N LEU A 44 17.26 10.78 17.81
CA LEU A 44 16.37 9.92 18.56
C LEU A 44 17.19 9.10 19.56
N VAL A 45 16.73 9.01 20.80
CA VAL A 45 17.40 8.28 21.87
C VAL A 45 16.46 7.25 22.45
N TYR A 46 16.91 6.01 22.50
CA TYR A 46 16.20 4.91 23.14
C TYR A 46 16.84 4.58 24.47
N PHE A 47 16.18 4.91 25.57
CA PHE A 47 16.68 4.62 26.91
C PHE A 47 16.44 3.16 27.28
N ASN A 48 17.29 2.61 28.15
CA ASN A 48 17.06 1.26 28.68
C ASN A 48 15.87 1.24 29.66
N SER A 49 15.37 0.05 29.97
CA SER A 49 14.18 -0.14 30.81
C SER A 49 14.34 0.43 32.22
N ASP A 50 15.58 0.42 32.75
CA ASP A 50 15.84 0.81 34.13
C ASP A 50 15.93 2.34 34.30
N ALA A 51 16.34 3.02 33.24
CA ALA A 51 16.51 4.48 33.22
C ALA A 51 15.23 5.25 32.79
N VAL A 52 14.38 4.63 31.96
CA VAL A 52 13.26 5.35 31.31
C VAL A 52 12.30 5.98 32.32
N ALA A 53 12.07 5.39 33.48
CA ALA A 53 11.18 5.95 34.51
C ALA A 53 11.70 7.28 35.08
N ASN A 54 13.03 7.42 35.22
CA ASN A 54 13.66 8.67 35.68
C ASN A 54 13.51 9.76 34.64
N VAL A 55 13.79 9.43 33.36
CA VAL A 55 13.64 10.36 32.23
C VAL A 55 12.20 10.82 32.10
N GLU A 56 11.25 9.88 32.13
CA GLU A 56 9.82 10.18 32.04
C GLU A 56 9.36 11.11 33.16
N ASN A 57 9.73 10.83 34.41
CA ASN A 57 9.39 11.69 35.55
C ASN A 57 10.00 13.08 35.43
N SER A 58 11.21 13.22 34.95
CA SER A 58 11.89 14.49 34.72
C SER A 58 11.16 15.32 33.65
N VAL A 59 10.88 14.71 32.49
CA VAL A 59 10.21 15.35 31.35
C VAL A 59 8.78 15.72 31.69
N LEU A 60 7.98 14.77 32.22
CA LEU A 60 6.56 15.00 32.53
C LEU A 60 6.35 16.07 33.58
N ARG A 61 7.24 16.19 34.57
CA ARG A 61 7.15 17.24 35.59
C ARG A 61 7.19 18.65 34.96
N VAL A 62 8.05 18.86 33.95
CA VAL A 62 8.21 20.15 33.28
C VAL A 62 7.06 20.40 32.30
N THR A 63 6.70 19.40 31.48
CA THR A 63 5.66 19.56 30.45
C THR A 63 4.27 19.75 31.06
N ARG A 64 3.94 19.07 32.16
CA ARG A 64 2.70 19.30 32.91
C ARG A 64 2.58 20.71 33.51
N ALA A 65 3.72 21.36 33.75
CA ALA A 65 3.77 22.77 34.17
C ALA A 65 3.75 23.76 32.99
N GLY A 66 3.55 23.28 31.75
CA GLY A 66 3.54 24.09 30.53
C GLY A 66 4.92 24.50 30.03
N GLY A 67 5.99 23.89 30.56
CA GLY A 67 7.38 24.15 30.15
C GLY A 67 7.91 23.16 29.10
N VAL A 68 9.03 23.54 28.47
CA VAL A 68 9.80 22.66 27.60
C VAL A 68 10.87 21.95 28.42
N ALA A 69 10.88 20.62 28.41
CA ALA A 69 11.87 19.84 29.13
C ALA A 69 13.22 19.88 28.38
N THR A 70 14.31 20.10 29.12
CA THR A 70 15.68 20.12 28.62
C THR A 70 16.61 19.26 29.49
N ARG A 71 16.04 18.43 30.39
CA ARG A 71 16.76 17.58 31.32
C ARG A 71 16.13 16.19 31.39
N SER A 72 17.00 15.18 31.37
CA SER A 72 16.60 13.78 31.50
C SER A 72 16.54 13.31 32.96
N GLY A 73 17.23 13.96 33.86
CA GLY A 73 17.48 13.48 35.24
C GLY A 73 18.60 12.43 35.33
N ILE A 74 19.34 12.21 34.25
CA ILE A 74 20.55 11.39 34.19
C ILE A 74 21.74 12.32 34.06
N SER A 75 22.59 12.40 35.09
CA SER A 75 23.67 13.39 35.21
C SER A 75 24.58 13.45 33.98
N ASP A 76 25.05 12.29 33.51
CA ASP A 76 25.98 12.25 32.39
C ASP A 76 25.30 12.62 31.07
N PHE A 77 24.03 12.25 30.87
CA PHE A 77 23.25 12.64 29.72
C PHE A 77 22.94 14.14 29.73
N ASP A 78 22.57 14.67 30.89
CA ASP A 78 22.30 16.11 31.06
C ASP A 78 23.55 16.97 30.81
N ALA A 79 24.75 16.46 31.11
CA ALA A 79 26.00 17.14 30.77
C ALA A 79 26.23 17.22 29.25
N VAL A 80 25.85 16.18 28.49
CA VAL A 80 25.88 16.23 27.01
C VAL A 80 24.86 17.23 26.50
N LEU A 81 23.63 17.23 27.05
CA LEU A 81 22.57 18.17 26.65
C LEU A 81 23.00 19.63 26.83
N ASP A 82 23.72 19.94 27.92
CA ASP A 82 24.26 21.31 28.17
C ASP A 82 25.28 21.70 27.11
N ASN A 83 26.14 20.80 26.69
CA ASN A 83 27.22 21.07 25.74
C ASN A 83 26.73 21.30 24.31
N ILE A 84 25.57 20.77 23.94
CA ILE A 84 25.02 20.85 22.58
C ILE A 84 23.95 21.94 22.42
N GLY A 85 23.66 22.72 23.46
CA GLY A 85 22.62 23.73 23.40
C GLY A 85 21.22 23.12 23.18
N VAL A 86 20.84 22.17 24.05
CA VAL A 86 19.54 21.49 23.99
C VAL A 86 18.38 22.48 23.97
N LYS A 87 17.48 22.32 23.00
CA LYS A 87 16.25 23.09 22.84
C LYS A 87 15.07 22.35 23.46
N SER A 88 14.98 21.04 23.23
CA SER A 88 13.93 20.20 23.81
C SER A 88 14.38 18.76 24.01
N LEU A 89 13.80 18.11 25.02
CA LEU A 89 13.82 16.65 25.24
C LEU A 89 12.37 16.22 25.45
N ARG A 90 11.81 15.47 24.53
CA ARG A 90 10.43 15.00 24.61
C ARG A 90 10.29 13.55 24.22
N ARG A 91 9.28 12.90 24.75
CA ARG A 91 8.90 11.58 24.29
C ARG A 91 8.57 11.64 22.80
N LEU A 92 9.09 10.69 22.00
CA LEU A 92 8.80 10.64 20.56
C LEU A 92 7.31 10.38 20.33
N PHE A 93 6.77 9.40 21.03
CA PHE A 93 5.35 9.06 20.99
C PHE A 93 4.64 9.68 22.18
N PRO A 94 3.70 10.61 21.99
CA PRO A 94 2.91 11.19 23.07
C PRO A 94 2.23 10.14 23.95
N VAL A 95 1.88 10.52 25.16
CA VAL A 95 1.10 9.66 26.06
C VAL A 95 -0.34 9.68 25.59
N ASP A 96 -0.86 8.53 25.25
CA ASP A 96 -2.28 8.26 25.02
C ASP A 96 -2.74 7.23 26.07
N GLU A 97 -3.53 7.66 27.04
CA GLU A 97 -3.93 6.82 28.17
C GLU A 97 -4.69 5.56 27.70
N ARG A 98 -5.41 5.63 26.58
CA ARG A 98 -6.15 4.50 26.01
C ARG A 98 -5.23 3.41 25.48
N ASN A 99 -4.03 3.77 25.01
CA ASN A 99 -3.09 2.89 24.36
C ASN A 99 -1.74 2.76 25.10
N GLU A 100 -1.58 3.41 26.27
CA GLU A 100 -0.29 3.49 26.96
C GLU A 100 0.25 2.12 27.40
N GLU A 101 -0.61 1.23 27.89
CA GLU A 101 -0.20 -0.14 28.28
C GLU A 101 0.45 -0.88 27.09
N ARG A 102 -0.18 -0.79 25.91
CA ARG A 102 0.32 -1.41 24.69
C ARG A 102 1.58 -0.71 24.17
N THR A 103 1.63 0.62 24.24
CA THR A 103 2.80 1.42 23.92
C THR A 103 4.01 1.02 24.76
N ARG A 104 3.78 0.75 26.07
CA ARG A 104 4.81 0.27 26.99
C ARG A 104 5.21 -1.18 26.70
N ALA A 105 4.28 -2.04 26.42
CA ALA A 105 4.56 -3.43 26.04
C ALA A 105 5.41 -3.53 24.76
N ALA A 106 5.17 -2.64 23.79
CA ALA A 106 5.97 -2.53 22.57
C ALA A 106 7.32 -1.79 22.75
N GLY A 107 7.58 -1.24 23.95
CA GLY A 107 8.82 -0.48 24.22
C GLY A 107 8.85 0.93 23.64
N LEU A 108 7.82 1.37 22.93
CA LEU A 108 7.78 2.66 22.23
C LEU A 108 7.88 3.87 23.19
N HIS A 109 7.46 3.74 24.45
CA HIS A 109 7.60 4.77 25.48
C HIS A 109 9.05 5.13 25.83
N ARG A 110 10.00 4.34 25.36
CA ARG A 110 11.44 4.52 25.64
C ARG A 110 12.14 5.40 24.62
N TRP A 111 11.48 5.75 23.51
CA TRP A 111 11.99 6.64 22.48
C TRP A 111 11.76 8.11 22.84
N TYR A 112 12.82 8.88 22.77
CA TYR A 112 12.80 10.34 22.99
C TYR A 112 13.45 11.06 21.82
N LEU A 113 12.89 12.19 21.41
CA LEU A 113 13.50 13.14 20.49
C LEU A 113 14.25 14.21 21.29
N VAL A 114 15.50 14.41 20.94
CA VAL A 114 16.37 15.46 21.45
C VAL A 114 16.59 16.48 20.35
N GLU A 115 16.13 17.71 20.55
CA GLU A 115 16.36 18.83 19.65
C GLU A 115 17.40 19.76 20.26
N PHE A 116 18.39 20.18 19.47
CA PHE A 116 19.53 20.97 19.93
C PHE A 116 20.01 21.95 18.85
N ASP A 117 21.12 22.63 19.09
CA ASP A 117 21.69 23.58 18.13
C ASP A 117 22.17 22.86 16.86
N GLU A 118 21.72 23.32 15.68
CA GLU A 118 22.09 22.75 14.38
C GLU A 118 23.58 22.87 14.03
N GLU A 119 24.30 23.78 14.70
CA GLU A 119 25.76 23.94 14.57
C GLU A 119 26.56 22.89 15.38
N ALA A 120 25.89 22.15 16.27
CA ALA A 120 26.54 21.06 17.00
C ALA A 120 26.93 19.91 16.06
N ASP A 121 28.10 19.33 16.29
CA ASP A 121 28.60 18.19 15.53
C ASP A 121 27.72 16.96 15.81
N LEU A 122 26.95 16.54 14.81
CA LEU A 122 25.95 15.49 14.93
C LEU A 122 26.58 14.12 15.25
N ASP A 123 27.67 13.75 14.58
CA ASP A 123 28.37 12.46 14.81
C ASP A 123 28.99 12.40 16.20
N LYS A 124 29.64 13.49 16.62
CA LYS A 124 30.23 13.60 17.96
C LYS A 124 29.14 13.51 19.02
N THR A 125 28.04 14.22 18.86
CA THR A 125 26.90 14.23 19.78
C THR A 125 26.31 12.83 19.92
N ALA A 126 26.06 12.13 18.79
CA ALA A 126 25.55 10.77 18.80
C ALA A 126 26.48 9.80 19.53
N LEU A 127 27.79 9.90 19.29
CA LEU A 127 28.80 9.08 20.00
C LEU A 127 28.87 9.36 21.50
N GLU A 128 28.78 10.62 21.92
CA GLU A 128 28.77 11.02 23.34
C GLU A 128 27.52 10.45 24.03
N MET A 129 26.34 10.56 23.43
CA MET A 129 25.10 9.97 23.95
C MET A 129 25.17 8.43 24.00
N ALA A 130 25.73 7.79 22.96
CA ALA A 130 25.85 6.32 22.90
C ALA A 130 26.80 5.72 23.95
N ARG A 131 27.75 6.52 24.49
CA ARG A 131 28.65 6.10 25.57
C ARG A 131 27.95 5.97 26.92
N ILE A 132 26.80 6.61 27.09
CA ILE A 132 26.05 6.63 28.35
C ILE A 132 25.42 5.25 28.58
N ALA A 133 25.54 4.73 29.79
CA ALA A 133 25.10 3.39 30.13
C ALA A 133 23.58 3.21 30.01
N GLU A 134 22.83 4.25 30.34
CA GLU A 134 21.37 4.31 30.33
C GLU A 134 20.79 4.42 28.92
N VAL A 135 21.61 4.71 27.91
CA VAL A 135 21.22 4.79 26.51
C VAL A 135 21.45 3.44 25.83
N SER A 136 20.40 2.86 25.27
CA SER A 136 20.45 1.60 24.50
C SER A 136 20.72 1.84 23.02
N LYS A 137 20.11 2.91 22.41
CA LYS A 137 20.32 3.28 21.00
C LYS A 137 20.32 4.81 20.85
N VAL A 138 21.05 5.28 19.84
CA VAL A 138 20.97 6.65 19.33
C VAL A 138 20.74 6.53 17.82
N GLU A 139 19.64 7.07 17.34
CA GLU A 139 19.24 7.00 15.93
C GLU A 139 19.42 8.38 15.28
N PHE A 140 20.13 8.39 14.16
CA PHE A 140 20.17 9.56 13.28
C PHE A 140 18.84 9.68 12.58
N ASP A 141 18.13 10.79 12.79
CA ASP A 141 16.81 11.02 12.22
C ASP A 141 16.88 11.22 10.70
N GLN A 142 16.74 10.10 9.96
CA GLN A 142 16.92 10.08 8.52
C GLN A 142 15.82 10.87 7.81
N LYS A 143 16.22 11.70 6.86
CA LYS A 143 15.28 12.34 5.93
C LYS A 143 14.77 11.31 4.94
N LEU A 144 13.47 11.25 4.77
CA LEU A 144 12.84 10.48 3.73
C LEU A 144 12.83 11.26 2.41
N ALA A 145 13.00 10.59 1.31
CA ALA A 145 12.69 11.17 0.03
C ALA A 145 11.17 11.09 -0.18
N SER A 146 10.52 12.21 -0.43
CA SER A 146 9.28 12.17 -1.21
C SER A 146 9.64 11.46 -2.52
N ILE A 147 8.91 10.42 -2.89
CA ILE A 147 9.08 9.80 -4.20
C ILE A 147 8.62 10.87 -5.18
N HIS A 148 9.57 11.63 -5.76
CA HIS A 148 9.26 12.74 -6.65
C HIS A 148 8.53 12.20 -7.87
N ASP A 149 7.21 12.40 -7.86
CA ASP A 149 6.38 12.16 -9.02
C ASP A 149 6.46 13.34 -9.97
N PRO A 150 6.28 13.11 -11.25
CA PRO A 150 6.15 14.20 -12.20
C PRO A 150 4.97 15.09 -11.78
N LYS A 151 5.11 16.37 -12.08
CA LYS A 151 4.11 17.39 -11.78
C LYS A 151 2.71 16.91 -12.15
N VAL A 152 1.78 17.04 -11.22
CA VAL A 152 0.35 16.79 -11.48
C VAL A 152 -0.14 17.70 -12.59
N ILE A 153 -0.82 17.14 -13.58
CA ILE A 153 -1.43 17.85 -14.71
C ILE A 153 -2.92 18.00 -14.44
N PRO A 154 -3.41 19.22 -14.15
CA PRO A 154 -4.85 19.43 -13.93
C PRO A 154 -5.66 19.01 -15.14
N LEU A 155 -6.82 18.39 -14.90
CA LEU A 155 -7.81 18.09 -15.92
C LEU A 155 -8.34 19.40 -16.51
N ASP A 156 -8.37 19.51 -17.83
CA ASP A 156 -8.99 20.64 -18.52
C ASP A 156 -10.51 20.48 -18.49
N GLU A 157 -11.17 21.24 -17.63
CA GLU A 157 -12.63 21.22 -17.47
C GLU A 157 -13.37 21.65 -18.75
N SER A 158 -12.74 22.39 -19.65
CA SER A 158 -13.34 22.78 -20.92
C SER A 158 -13.55 21.58 -21.87
N LEU A 159 -12.79 20.50 -21.69
CA LEU A 159 -12.92 19.24 -22.42
C LEU A 159 -13.92 18.28 -21.79
N ALA A 160 -14.31 18.49 -20.54
CA ALA A 160 -15.26 17.65 -19.82
C ALA A 160 -16.69 17.69 -20.43
N ALA A 161 -17.06 18.82 -21.03
CA ALA A 161 -18.41 19.03 -21.58
C ALA A 161 -18.71 18.31 -22.90
N SER A 162 -17.73 17.68 -23.56
CA SER A 162 -17.89 17.05 -24.89
C SER A 162 -17.88 15.53 -24.89
N ALA A 163 -17.55 14.87 -23.81
CA ALA A 163 -17.58 13.42 -23.72
C ALA A 163 -19.02 12.94 -23.59
N THR A 164 -19.64 12.59 -24.71
CA THR A 164 -20.91 11.85 -24.71
C THR A 164 -20.71 10.56 -23.93
N ARG A 165 -21.50 10.40 -22.88
CA ARG A 165 -21.67 9.21 -22.05
C ARG A 165 -21.67 7.95 -22.93
N ALA A 166 -20.52 7.36 -23.17
CA ALA A 166 -20.44 6.04 -23.78
C ALA A 166 -21.10 5.08 -22.80
N ASP A 167 -22.05 4.30 -23.30
CA ASP A 167 -22.86 3.36 -22.52
C ASP A 167 -22.01 2.49 -21.58
N MET A 168 -21.75 2.95 -20.37
CA MET A 168 -21.23 2.16 -19.25
C MET A 168 -22.29 1.19 -18.71
N THR A 169 -23.51 1.25 -19.27
CA THR A 169 -24.70 0.51 -18.82
C THR A 169 -24.68 -1.00 -19.09
N THR A 170 -23.67 -1.53 -19.78
CA THR A 170 -23.66 -2.96 -20.16
C THR A 170 -23.23 -3.92 -19.02
N SER A 171 -23.05 -3.49 -17.78
CA SER A 171 -22.49 -4.32 -16.72
C SER A 171 -23.00 -4.12 -15.29
N GLY A 172 -24.21 -3.62 -15.11
CA GLY A 172 -24.90 -3.77 -13.81
C GLY A 172 -24.50 -2.83 -12.66
N VAL A 173 -23.36 -2.12 -12.72
CA VAL A 173 -23.03 -1.00 -11.83
C VAL A 173 -22.80 0.23 -12.68
N SER A 174 -23.69 1.23 -12.52
CA SER A 174 -23.59 2.52 -13.20
C SER A 174 -23.45 3.58 -12.13
N PHE A 175 -22.23 3.99 -11.83
CA PHE A 175 -21.99 5.21 -11.06
C PHE A 175 -22.20 6.42 -11.97
N ASN A 176 -22.62 7.53 -11.38
CA ASN A 176 -22.95 8.76 -12.10
C ASN A 176 -21.84 9.80 -12.12
N ASP A 177 -20.65 9.41 -11.68
CA ASP A 177 -19.45 10.26 -11.62
C ASP A 177 -18.98 10.57 -13.04
N PRO A 178 -18.91 11.84 -13.44
CA PRO A 178 -18.73 12.22 -14.84
C PRO A 178 -17.37 11.81 -15.42
N GLU A 179 -16.33 11.73 -14.60
CA GLU A 179 -14.95 11.46 -15.04
C GLU A 179 -14.58 9.96 -14.98
N LEU A 180 -15.47 9.07 -14.50
CA LEU A 180 -15.20 7.63 -14.41
C LEU A 180 -14.77 7.03 -15.75
N SER A 181 -15.33 7.53 -16.86
CA SER A 181 -14.97 7.04 -18.21
C SER A 181 -13.50 7.30 -18.61
N LYS A 182 -12.84 8.25 -17.95
CA LYS A 182 -11.41 8.58 -18.13
C LYS A 182 -10.49 7.80 -17.18
N GLN A 183 -11.06 7.12 -16.17
CA GLN A 183 -10.32 6.30 -15.20
C GLN A 183 -10.09 4.88 -15.74
N TRP A 184 -9.27 4.77 -16.81
CA TRP A 184 -8.92 3.49 -17.43
C TRP A 184 -8.35 2.49 -16.42
N HIS A 185 -7.72 2.97 -15.36
CA HIS A 185 -7.09 2.14 -14.34
C HIS A 185 -8.09 1.33 -13.51
N TYR A 186 -9.37 1.70 -13.52
CA TYR A 186 -10.47 0.94 -12.92
C TYR A 186 -11.22 0.08 -13.93
N ILE A 187 -11.44 0.62 -15.14
CA ILE A 187 -12.20 -0.01 -16.23
C ILE A 187 -11.55 0.32 -17.56
N ASN A 188 -10.72 -0.58 -18.08
CA ASN A 188 -10.05 -0.38 -19.35
C ASN A 188 -10.75 -1.13 -20.48
N THR A 189 -11.49 -0.42 -21.31
CA THR A 189 -12.19 -0.98 -22.48
C THR A 189 -11.32 -1.04 -23.74
N GLY A 190 -10.07 -0.55 -23.68
CA GLY A 190 -9.19 -0.43 -24.83
C GLY A 190 -9.49 0.77 -25.74
N ASP A 191 -10.09 1.82 -25.20
CA ASP A 191 -10.46 3.02 -25.95
C ASP A 191 -9.22 3.77 -26.47
N LYS A 192 -9.00 3.68 -27.77
CA LYS A 192 -7.84 4.31 -28.45
C LYS A 192 -7.87 5.84 -28.44
N GLN A 193 -8.98 6.48 -28.02
CA GLN A 193 -9.04 7.92 -27.82
C GLN A 193 -8.27 8.34 -26.56
N ILE A 194 -8.20 7.47 -25.53
CA ILE A 194 -7.37 7.71 -24.34
C ILE A 194 -5.89 7.65 -24.72
N TYR A 195 -5.50 6.55 -25.38
CA TYR A 195 -4.12 6.34 -25.82
C TYR A 195 -4.05 5.30 -26.94
N SER A 196 -3.25 5.54 -27.96
CA SER A 196 -3.22 4.70 -29.16
C SER A 196 -2.87 3.23 -28.92
N LYS A 197 -2.06 2.95 -27.89
CA LYS A 197 -1.58 1.61 -27.53
C LYS A 197 -2.33 0.97 -26.35
N ILE A 198 -3.31 1.67 -25.76
CA ILE A 198 -4.10 1.15 -24.63
C ILE A 198 -4.67 -0.23 -24.95
N LYS A 199 -4.65 -1.14 -23.97
CA LYS A 199 -5.16 -2.50 -24.11
C LYS A 199 -6.27 -2.77 -23.10
N ALA A 200 -7.38 -3.30 -23.60
CA ALA A 200 -8.52 -3.68 -22.75
C ALA A 200 -8.08 -4.65 -21.63
N GLY A 201 -8.56 -4.40 -20.41
CA GLY A 201 -8.26 -5.22 -19.24
C GLY A 201 -6.94 -4.90 -18.53
N ALA A 202 -6.18 -3.90 -19.01
CA ALA A 202 -5.03 -3.36 -18.29
C ALA A 202 -5.53 -2.41 -17.17
N ASP A 203 -6.23 -2.97 -16.20
CA ASP A 203 -6.90 -2.28 -15.08
C ASP A 203 -6.95 -3.18 -13.84
N VAL A 204 -7.48 -2.67 -12.73
CA VAL A 204 -7.66 -3.44 -11.50
C VAL A 204 -9.02 -4.14 -11.41
N ASN A 205 -9.83 -4.17 -12.49
CA ASN A 205 -11.12 -4.88 -12.58
C ASN A 205 -12.17 -4.42 -11.53
N CYS A 206 -12.25 -3.12 -11.28
CA CYS A 206 -13.26 -2.56 -10.38
C CYS A 206 -14.68 -2.79 -10.86
N LYS A 207 -14.91 -2.77 -12.19
CA LYS A 207 -16.22 -2.96 -12.79
C LYS A 207 -16.95 -4.21 -12.28
N ASP A 208 -16.27 -5.33 -12.23
CA ASP A 208 -16.87 -6.59 -11.79
C ASP A 208 -16.84 -6.69 -10.24
N ALA A 209 -15.85 -6.11 -9.58
CA ALA A 209 -15.74 -6.07 -8.13
C ALA A 209 -16.86 -5.23 -7.48
N TRP A 210 -17.17 -4.05 -8.02
CA TRP A 210 -18.20 -3.15 -7.48
C TRP A 210 -19.62 -3.72 -7.51
N ARG A 211 -19.87 -4.76 -8.29
CA ARG A 211 -21.14 -5.52 -8.26
C ARG A 211 -21.31 -6.32 -6.96
N LEU A 212 -20.25 -6.52 -6.20
CA LEU A 212 -20.23 -7.32 -4.98
C LEU A 212 -20.03 -6.47 -3.73
N CYS A 213 -19.15 -5.48 -3.81
CA CYS A 213 -18.82 -4.60 -2.70
C CYS A 213 -18.26 -3.28 -3.25
N THR A 214 -18.60 -2.17 -2.60
CA THR A 214 -18.13 -0.82 -2.96
C THR A 214 -17.36 -0.14 -1.82
N GLY A 215 -17.38 -0.70 -0.60
CA GLY A 215 -16.73 -0.17 0.58
C GLY A 215 -17.43 -0.56 1.88
N ASP A 216 -16.86 -0.15 3.01
CA ASP A 216 -17.46 -0.24 4.34
C ASP A 216 -16.78 0.77 5.28
N PRO A 217 -17.52 1.68 5.95
CA PRO A 217 -16.93 2.76 6.77
C PRO A 217 -16.18 2.26 8.02
N ARG A 218 -16.29 0.98 8.35
CA ARG A 218 -15.50 0.35 9.43
C ARG A 218 -14.06 0.04 9.02
N VAL A 219 -13.72 0.20 7.74
CA VAL A 219 -12.35 0.06 7.23
C VAL A 219 -11.74 1.44 7.13
N VAL A 220 -10.67 1.69 7.87
CA VAL A 220 -9.94 2.96 7.88
C VAL A 220 -8.58 2.78 7.22
N VAL A 221 -8.28 3.63 6.24
CA VAL A 221 -7.00 3.69 5.53
C VAL A 221 -6.28 4.97 5.94
N ALA A 222 -5.12 4.85 6.55
CA ALA A 222 -4.26 5.99 6.84
C ALA A 222 -3.45 6.37 5.61
N ILE A 223 -3.64 7.58 5.12
CA ILE A 223 -2.85 8.20 4.06
C ILE A 223 -1.67 8.91 4.73
N VAL A 224 -0.54 8.24 4.76
CA VAL A 224 0.70 8.75 5.34
C VAL A 224 1.48 9.45 4.24
N ASP A 225 1.29 10.77 4.09
CA ASP A 225 1.70 11.51 2.89
C ASP A 225 1.88 13.03 3.18
N ASP A 226 1.80 13.89 2.14
CA ASP A 226 1.93 15.35 2.25
C ASP A 226 0.65 16.08 2.71
N CYS A 227 -0.39 15.39 3.06
CA CYS A 227 -1.73 15.81 3.48
C CYS A 227 -2.82 15.36 2.50
N VAL A 228 -4.06 15.30 2.99
CA VAL A 228 -5.28 15.15 2.17
C VAL A 228 -6.11 16.40 2.33
N GLN A 229 -6.60 16.94 1.22
CA GLN A 229 -7.61 18.01 1.28
C GLN A 229 -8.93 17.42 1.83
N TRP A 230 -9.11 17.49 3.14
CA TRP A 230 -10.22 16.87 3.85
C TRP A 230 -11.60 17.46 3.50
N ASP A 231 -11.66 18.71 3.01
CA ASP A 231 -12.89 19.37 2.56
C ASP A 231 -13.09 19.27 1.03
N HIS A 232 -12.29 18.47 0.31
CA HIS A 232 -12.49 18.24 -1.11
C HIS A 232 -13.89 17.65 -1.34
N PRO A 233 -14.72 18.22 -2.26
CA PRO A 233 -16.09 17.80 -2.45
C PRO A 233 -16.28 16.30 -2.70
N ASP A 234 -15.27 15.68 -3.29
CA ASP A 234 -15.26 14.25 -3.66
C ASP A 234 -14.54 13.34 -2.63
N LEU A 235 -14.09 13.90 -1.50
CA LEU A 235 -13.43 13.15 -0.42
C LEU A 235 -14.13 13.30 0.93
N ALA A 236 -14.71 14.47 1.19
CA ALA A 236 -15.17 14.88 2.52
C ALA A 236 -16.08 13.86 3.22
N ALA A 237 -16.99 13.20 2.49
CA ALA A 237 -17.87 12.18 3.06
C ALA A 237 -17.16 10.88 3.47
N ASN A 238 -15.99 10.61 2.87
CA ASN A 238 -15.17 9.44 3.17
C ASN A 238 -14.00 9.75 4.10
N MET A 239 -13.85 10.98 4.60
CA MET A 239 -12.84 11.26 5.61
C MET A 239 -13.17 10.55 6.93
N TRP A 240 -12.11 10.06 7.58
CA TRP A 240 -12.16 9.65 8.99
C TRP A 240 -12.33 10.90 9.86
N VAL A 241 -13.09 10.78 10.94
CA VAL A 241 -13.37 11.90 11.84
C VAL A 241 -13.10 11.48 13.28
N ASN A 242 -12.29 12.26 13.99
CA ASN A 242 -12.21 12.20 15.44
C ASN A 242 -13.38 13.01 16.02
N GLU A 243 -14.44 12.32 16.40
CA GLU A 243 -15.68 12.95 16.90
C GLU A 243 -15.47 13.72 18.22
N ALA A 244 -14.48 13.35 19.02
CA ALA A 244 -14.19 14.06 20.26
C ALA A 244 -13.62 15.46 19.95
N GLU A 245 -12.68 15.53 19.02
CA GLU A 245 -12.06 16.79 18.58
C GLU A 245 -13.03 17.66 17.74
N LEU A 246 -13.85 17.03 16.88
CA LEU A 246 -14.86 17.76 16.10
C LEU A 246 -15.88 18.48 16.99
N ASN A 247 -16.30 17.84 18.07
CA ASN A 247 -17.29 18.37 19.03
C ASN A 247 -16.64 19.02 20.27
N GLY A 248 -15.30 19.08 20.31
CA GLY A 248 -14.50 19.56 21.41
C GLY A 248 -14.23 21.09 21.39
N GLN A 249 -13.17 21.50 22.04
CA GLN A 249 -12.76 22.88 22.18
C GLN A 249 -11.51 23.18 21.34
N ASP A 250 -11.53 24.20 20.49
CA ASP A 250 -10.36 24.60 19.68
C ASP A 250 -9.11 24.81 20.55
N GLY A 251 -8.01 24.19 20.17
CA GLY A 251 -6.71 24.22 20.85
C GLY A 251 -6.61 23.30 22.09
N VAL A 252 -7.59 22.47 22.35
CA VAL A 252 -7.58 21.45 23.40
C VAL A 252 -7.42 20.07 22.76
N ASP A 253 -6.83 19.14 23.46
CA ASP A 253 -6.80 17.71 23.16
C ASP A 253 -7.94 17.08 23.96
N ASP A 254 -9.12 16.96 23.32
CA ASP A 254 -10.36 16.60 24.02
C ASP A 254 -10.49 15.09 24.27
N ASP A 255 -9.74 14.24 23.55
CA ASP A 255 -9.72 12.80 23.76
C ASP A 255 -8.47 12.28 24.49
N GLY A 256 -7.51 13.16 24.79
CA GLY A 256 -6.31 12.85 25.56
C GLY A 256 -5.32 11.95 24.83
N ASN A 257 -5.31 11.99 23.48
CA ASN A 257 -4.43 11.19 22.64
C ASN A 257 -3.03 11.82 22.43
N GLY A 258 -2.85 13.07 22.87
CA GLY A 258 -1.62 13.84 22.73
C GLY A 258 -1.59 14.76 21.51
N TYR A 259 -2.69 14.84 20.73
CA TYR A 259 -2.79 15.64 19.51
C TYR A 259 -4.02 16.55 19.57
N LYS A 260 -3.82 17.85 19.48
CA LYS A 260 -4.88 18.85 19.56
C LYS A 260 -5.56 19.07 18.23
N ASP A 261 -6.87 19.14 18.21
CA ASP A 261 -7.68 19.42 17.03
C ASP A 261 -7.38 18.46 15.85
N ASP A 262 -7.13 17.17 16.11
CA ASP A 262 -6.83 16.16 15.10
C ASP A 262 -8.08 15.58 14.43
N ILE A 263 -9.00 16.46 14.00
CA ILE A 263 -10.34 16.13 13.52
C ILE A 263 -10.33 15.13 12.35
N TYR A 264 -9.48 15.35 11.35
CA TYR A 264 -9.38 14.49 10.15
C TYR A 264 -8.02 13.77 10.03
N GLY A 265 -7.21 13.85 11.08
CA GLY A 265 -5.83 13.45 11.16
C GLY A 265 -4.94 14.59 11.64
N TYR A 266 -3.62 14.52 11.43
CA TYR A 266 -2.68 15.44 12.05
C TYR A 266 -1.48 15.76 11.17
N ASN A 267 -0.87 16.96 11.37
CA ASN A 267 0.38 17.36 10.75
C ASN A 267 1.55 17.08 11.70
N PHE A 268 2.27 15.99 11.44
CA PHE A 268 3.40 15.54 12.27
C PHE A 268 4.70 16.33 12.03
N VAL A 269 4.78 17.10 10.93
CA VAL A 269 5.94 17.95 10.62
C VAL A 269 5.94 19.19 11.51
N THR A 270 4.79 19.85 11.62
CA THR A 270 4.64 21.08 12.42
C THR A 270 4.08 20.81 13.81
N ASN A 271 3.64 19.59 14.09
CA ASN A 271 2.97 19.17 15.32
C ASN A 271 1.74 20.05 15.63
N THR A 272 0.86 20.18 14.61
CA THR A 272 -0.36 20.99 14.67
C THR A 272 -1.51 20.27 13.95
N LYS A 273 -2.74 20.77 14.16
CA LYS A 273 -3.88 20.37 13.34
C LYS A 273 -3.59 20.54 11.85
N LEU A 274 -4.28 19.76 11.02
CA LEU A 274 -4.18 19.88 9.57
C LEU A 274 -4.64 21.25 9.10
N ALA A 275 -3.86 21.83 8.19
CA ALA A 275 -4.23 23.08 7.52
C ALA A 275 -4.17 22.82 6.01
N ILE A 276 -5.26 23.16 5.29
CA ILE A 276 -5.25 23.11 3.84
C ILE A 276 -4.40 24.25 3.33
N SER A 277 -3.35 23.91 2.59
CA SER A 277 -2.55 24.93 1.92
C SER A 277 -3.28 25.40 0.67
N THR A 278 -3.70 26.66 0.67
CA THR A 278 -4.22 27.33 -0.54
C THR A 278 -3.11 27.94 -1.40
N LYS A 279 -1.85 27.81 -0.97
CA LYS A 279 -0.68 28.38 -1.62
C LYS A 279 0.49 27.38 -1.52
N GLY A 280 0.68 26.58 -2.56
CA GLY A 280 1.81 25.70 -2.62
C GLY A 280 1.42 24.25 -2.91
N GLU A 281 2.40 23.41 -3.05
CA GLU A 281 2.28 22.02 -3.49
C GLU A 281 1.97 21.04 -2.33
N ALA A 282 1.88 21.53 -1.09
CA ALA A 282 1.62 20.69 0.07
C ALA A 282 0.17 20.18 0.08
N GLY A 283 -0.01 18.87 0.02
CA GLY A 283 -1.30 18.20 0.02
C GLY A 283 -1.80 17.78 -1.36
N GLU A 284 -1.11 18.09 -2.44
CA GLU A 284 -1.55 17.70 -3.79
C GLU A 284 -1.35 16.21 -4.03
N HIS A 285 -0.20 15.67 -3.62
CA HIS A 285 0.14 14.27 -3.79
C HIS A 285 -0.76 13.36 -2.92
N GLY A 286 -0.87 13.61 -1.63
CA GLY A 286 -1.71 12.83 -0.72
C GLY A 286 -3.21 12.94 -1.04
N THR A 287 -3.67 14.09 -1.57
CA THR A 287 -5.05 14.24 -2.07
C THR A 287 -5.29 13.36 -3.29
N HIS A 288 -4.32 13.27 -4.22
CA HIS A 288 -4.40 12.40 -5.39
C HIS A 288 -4.40 10.91 -4.98
N VAL A 289 -3.54 10.52 -4.07
CA VAL A 289 -3.47 9.18 -3.49
C VAL A 289 -4.79 8.81 -2.80
N ALA A 290 -5.34 9.71 -1.98
CA ALA A 290 -6.59 9.51 -1.26
C ALA A 290 -7.78 9.27 -2.20
N GLY A 291 -7.86 10.04 -3.30
CA GLY A 291 -8.92 9.87 -4.30
C GLY A 291 -8.89 8.51 -4.98
N THR A 292 -7.69 7.98 -5.28
CA THR A 292 -7.55 6.63 -5.83
C THR A 292 -8.07 5.57 -4.87
N VAL A 293 -7.83 5.71 -3.57
CA VAL A 293 -8.35 4.77 -2.56
C VAL A 293 -9.87 4.88 -2.45
N ALA A 294 -10.40 6.11 -2.24
CA ALA A 294 -11.80 6.26 -1.85
C ALA A 294 -12.41 7.65 -2.16
N ALA A 295 -12.20 8.22 -3.34
CA ALA A 295 -13.10 9.27 -3.81
C ALA A 295 -14.54 8.74 -3.76
N VAL A 296 -15.50 9.61 -3.46
CA VAL A 296 -16.89 9.21 -3.19
C VAL A 296 -17.58 8.80 -4.49
N ASN A 297 -17.90 7.52 -4.62
CA ASN A 297 -18.58 7.01 -5.81
C ASN A 297 -20.06 7.41 -5.84
N ASN A 298 -20.59 7.54 -7.05
CA ASN A 298 -22.02 7.75 -7.32
C ASN A 298 -22.60 9.01 -6.63
N ASN A 299 -21.80 10.07 -6.52
CA ASN A 299 -22.20 11.35 -5.95
C ASN A 299 -22.50 12.43 -7.01
N GLY A 300 -22.34 12.11 -8.31
CA GLY A 300 -22.65 12.97 -9.44
C GLY A 300 -21.57 14.00 -9.76
N ILE A 301 -20.41 13.95 -9.13
CA ILE A 301 -19.28 14.84 -9.39
C ILE A 301 -17.98 14.03 -9.58
N GLY A 302 -17.03 14.59 -10.28
CA GLY A 302 -15.64 14.18 -10.37
C GLY A 302 -15.40 12.72 -10.73
N VAL A 303 -14.65 12.06 -9.86
CA VAL A 303 -14.03 10.75 -10.09
C VAL A 303 -14.55 9.69 -9.10
N CYS A 304 -14.29 8.41 -9.41
CA CYS A 304 -14.50 7.32 -8.47
C CYS A 304 -13.22 6.99 -7.70
N GLY A 305 -13.37 6.41 -6.50
CA GLY A 305 -12.33 5.70 -5.77
C GLY A 305 -12.61 4.19 -5.73
N ILE A 306 -11.60 3.34 -5.54
CA ILE A 306 -11.76 1.88 -5.54
C ILE A 306 -12.74 1.42 -4.46
N ALA A 307 -12.64 1.98 -3.28
CA ALA A 307 -13.49 1.66 -2.12
C ALA A 307 -14.34 2.87 -1.67
N GLY A 308 -14.75 3.71 -2.63
CA GLY A 308 -15.45 4.99 -2.41
C GLY A 308 -16.91 4.88 -2.00
N GLY A 309 -17.48 3.66 -1.88
CA GLY A 309 -18.86 3.41 -1.51
C GLY A 309 -19.83 3.41 -2.70
N SER A 310 -21.13 3.55 -2.42
CA SER A 310 -22.22 3.55 -3.40
C SER A 310 -22.96 4.90 -3.50
N GLY A 311 -22.44 5.95 -2.87
CA GLY A 311 -23.12 7.23 -2.71
C GLY A 311 -24.01 7.33 -1.46
N ASN A 312 -23.97 6.33 -0.57
CA ASN A 312 -24.76 6.26 0.65
C ASN A 312 -23.93 6.44 1.93
N ASN A 313 -22.78 7.14 1.87
CA ASN A 313 -21.81 7.28 2.94
C ASN A 313 -21.25 5.93 3.45
N ASP A 314 -21.17 4.96 2.57
CA ASP A 314 -20.75 3.58 2.82
C ASP A 314 -19.35 3.27 2.27
N GLY A 315 -18.59 4.28 1.87
CA GLY A 315 -17.18 4.18 1.52
C GLY A 315 -16.27 3.92 2.73
N VAL A 316 -15.07 3.44 2.47
CA VAL A 316 -14.03 3.33 3.51
C VAL A 316 -13.59 4.70 3.99
N LYS A 317 -13.00 4.79 5.17
CA LYS A 317 -12.60 6.07 5.77
C LYS A 317 -11.13 6.36 5.55
N LEU A 318 -10.82 7.60 5.21
CA LEU A 318 -9.48 8.12 4.91
C LEU A 318 -8.99 8.97 6.09
N MET A 319 -7.88 8.59 6.71
CA MET A 319 -7.23 9.35 7.79
C MET A 319 -5.99 10.06 7.24
N SER A 320 -5.92 11.37 7.34
CA SER A 320 -4.78 12.15 6.83
C SER A 320 -3.66 12.22 7.86
N CYS A 321 -2.55 11.55 7.60
CA CYS A 321 -1.35 11.55 8.42
C CYS A 321 -0.23 12.30 7.70
N GLN A 322 -0.15 13.63 7.90
CA GLN A 322 0.78 14.47 7.16
C GLN A 322 2.21 14.36 7.68
N ILE A 323 3.12 13.86 6.84
CA ILE A 323 4.55 13.71 7.13
C ILE A 323 5.45 14.57 6.24
N PHE A 324 4.94 15.17 5.18
CA PHE A 324 5.64 16.13 4.33
C PHE A 324 4.90 17.48 4.36
N TYR A 325 5.65 18.58 4.38
CA TYR A 325 5.10 19.93 4.37
C TYR A 325 6.04 20.91 3.66
N ASN A 326 5.67 21.32 2.45
CA ASN A 326 6.55 22.09 1.54
C ASN A 326 7.88 21.32 1.32
N ASP A 327 9.01 22.04 1.26
CA ASP A 327 10.36 21.46 1.14
C ASP A 327 10.86 20.82 2.46
N ASN A 328 10.03 20.82 3.52
CA ASN A 328 10.39 20.28 4.82
C ASN A 328 9.59 19.01 5.12
N GLY A 329 10.23 18.08 5.76
CA GLY A 329 9.55 16.96 6.36
C GLY A 329 9.95 15.62 5.81
N GLY A 330 9.25 14.59 6.29
CA GLY A 330 9.60 13.22 6.00
C GLY A 330 10.86 12.79 6.72
N ASN A 331 10.94 13.00 8.03
CA ASN A 331 11.95 12.36 8.86
C ASN A 331 11.42 11.05 9.43
N ALA A 332 12.30 10.13 9.77
CA ALA A 332 11.95 8.87 10.42
C ALA A 332 11.13 9.09 11.71
N SER A 333 11.43 10.15 12.47
CA SER A 333 10.68 10.53 13.67
C SER A 333 9.25 10.95 13.40
N THR A 334 9.00 11.77 12.37
CA THR A 334 7.66 12.20 11.98
C THR A 334 6.84 11.02 11.47
N THR A 335 7.46 10.17 10.67
CA THR A 335 6.82 8.97 10.10
C THR A 335 6.46 7.96 11.19
N ALA A 336 7.40 7.66 12.09
CA ALA A 336 7.14 6.76 13.22
C ALA A 336 5.95 7.25 14.06
N ASN A 337 5.89 8.54 14.33
CA ASN A 337 4.81 9.16 15.10
C ASN A 337 3.46 9.06 14.37
N ALA A 338 3.42 9.37 13.08
CA ALA A 338 2.24 9.26 12.22
C ALA A 338 1.70 7.82 12.16
N ILE A 339 2.57 6.83 12.02
CA ILE A 339 2.20 5.42 11.95
C ILE A 339 1.61 4.92 13.29
N LYS A 340 2.23 5.28 14.42
CA LYS A 340 1.67 4.95 15.72
C LYS A 340 0.31 5.60 15.93
N TYR A 341 0.17 6.89 15.60
CA TYR A 341 -1.10 7.60 15.63
C TYR A 341 -2.18 6.87 14.81
N ALA A 342 -1.87 6.50 13.57
CA ALA A 342 -2.79 5.77 12.70
C ALA A 342 -3.25 4.45 13.35
N ALA A 343 -2.31 3.70 13.95
CA ALA A 343 -2.62 2.49 14.70
C ALA A 343 -3.58 2.75 15.86
N ASP A 344 -3.33 3.79 16.64
CA ASP A 344 -4.09 4.08 17.86
C ASP A 344 -5.49 4.63 17.56
N ASN A 345 -5.67 5.28 16.41
CA ASN A 345 -6.93 5.86 15.97
C ASN A 345 -7.72 5.02 14.97
N GLY A 346 -7.39 3.72 14.86
CA GLY A 346 -8.27 2.74 14.21
C GLY A 346 -7.95 2.41 12.76
N ALA A 347 -6.87 2.92 12.17
CA ALA A 347 -6.48 2.53 10.82
C ALA A 347 -6.06 1.06 10.76
N VAL A 348 -6.45 0.37 9.69
CA VAL A 348 -6.13 -1.04 9.42
C VAL A 348 -5.20 -1.19 8.22
N ILE A 349 -5.11 -0.19 7.35
CA ILE A 349 -4.21 -0.14 6.21
C ILE A 349 -3.37 1.13 6.32
N LEU A 350 -2.04 0.99 6.21
CA LEU A 350 -1.11 2.08 5.94
C LEU A 350 -0.91 2.19 4.43
N GLN A 351 -1.27 3.32 3.86
CA GLN A 351 -0.99 3.73 2.50
C GLN A 351 0.22 4.66 2.53
N CYS A 352 1.35 4.19 1.97
CA CYS A 352 2.65 4.85 2.06
C CYS A 352 3.28 5.02 0.67
N SER A 353 3.09 6.18 0.05
CA SER A 353 3.69 6.51 -1.25
C SER A 353 5.03 7.24 -1.09
N TRP A 354 5.91 6.69 -0.25
CA TRP A 354 7.24 7.23 0.08
C TRP A 354 8.21 6.10 0.46
N GLY A 355 9.50 6.42 0.59
CA GLY A 355 10.53 5.47 1.02
C GLY A 355 11.92 6.08 1.01
N TYR A 356 12.92 5.27 1.35
CA TYR A 356 14.33 5.59 1.13
C TYR A 356 14.69 5.30 -0.31
N THR A 357 15.57 6.10 -0.90
CA THR A 357 16.12 5.84 -2.23
C THR A 357 16.67 4.41 -2.32
N ALA A 358 16.30 3.69 -3.37
CA ALA A 358 16.72 2.32 -3.57
C ALA A 358 18.26 2.19 -3.55
N GLY A 359 18.77 1.20 -2.82
CA GLY A 359 20.20 1.01 -2.61
C GLY A 359 20.79 1.66 -1.33
N THR A 360 20.05 2.54 -0.66
CA THR A 360 20.46 3.07 0.67
C THR A 360 20.52 1.96 1.70
N LEU A 361 19.50 1.11 1.74
CA LEU A 361 19.46 -0.17 2.45
C LEU A 361 19.30 -1.27 1.40
N THR A 362 20.03 -2.37 1.54
CA THR A 362 20.10 -3.41 0.51
C THR A 362 19.69 -4.80 0.99
N SER A 363 19.31 -4.93 2.26
CA SER A 363 18.85 -6.20 2.82
C SER A 363 17.92 -6.03 4.01
N ASP A 364 17.04 -6.99 4.19
CA ASP A 364 16.17 -7.10 5.36
C ASP A 364 16.97 -7.11 6.67
N SER A 365 18.17 -7.72 6.65
CA SER A 365 19.04 -7.74 7.82
C SER A 365 19.50 -6.35 8.21
N GLN A 366 19.87 -5.50 7.24
CA GLN A 366 20.25 -4.11 7.54
C GLN A 366 19.06 -3.32 8.11
N TYR A 367 17.87 -3.45 7.50
CA TYR A 367 16.67 -2.77 7.96
C TYR A 367 16.22 -3.26 9.35
N SER A 368 16.18 -4.57 9.58
CA SER A 368 15.72 -5.15 10.85
C SER A 368 16.73 -5.06 11.99
N THR A 369 18.03 -5.14 11.69
CA THR A 369 19.08 -5.04 12.74
C THR A 369 19.09 -3.65 13.37
N ASN A 370 18.81 -2.62 12.61
CA ASN A 370 18.69 -1.26 13.12
C ASN A 370 17.55 -1.13 14.14
N ASP A 371 16.44 -1.87 13.94
CA ASP A 371 15.26 -1.83 14.81
C ASP A 371 14.93 -0.38 15.21
N SER A 372 14.78 0.46 14.16
CA SER A 372 14.58 1.90 14.25
C SER A 372 13.23 2.25 14.87
N ALA A 373 13.04 3.49 15.26
CA ALA A 373 11.76 3.99 15.76
C ALA A 373 10.64 3.80 14.73
N GLU A 374 10.92 4.04 13.44
CA GLU A 374 9.99 3.82 12.33
C GLU A 374 9.60 2.35 12.21
N LYS A 375 10.57 1.44 12.19
CA LYS A 375 10.28 0.00 12.10
C LYS A 375 9.44 -0.48 13.27
N GLN A 376 9.79 -0.09 14.50
CA GLN A 376 9.00 -0.45 15.69
C GLN A 376 7.57 0.12 15.62
N ALA A 377 7.37 1.31 15.06
CA ALA A 377 6.03 1.87 14.84
C ALA A 377 5.23 1.07 13.80
N ILE A 378 5.86 0.63 12.70
CA ILE A 378 5.19 -0.22 11.70
C ILE A 378 4.85 -1.60 12.31
N ASP A 379 5.76 -2.21 13.06
CA ASP A 379 5.51 -3.48 13.76
C ASP A 379 4.34 -3.34 14.77
N TYR A 380 4.31 -2.21 15.49
CA TYR A 380 3.20 -1.86 16.37
C TYR A 380 1.87 -1.76 15.60
N PHE A 381 1.85 -1.12 14.44
CA PHE A 381 0.68 -1.00 13.58
C PHE A 381 0.20 -2.39 13.11
N ILE A 382 1.11 -3.19 12.54
CA ILE A 382 0.78 -4.52 12.01
C ILE A 382 0.22 -5.44 13.11
N SER A 383 0.71 -5.31 14.35
CA SER A 383 0.26 -6.14 15.47
C SER A 383 -1.08 -5.69 16.07
N LYS A 384 -1.69 -4.57 15.62
CA LYS A 384 -2.92 -4.03 16.21
C LYS A 384 -4.16 -4.42 15.43
N LYS A 385 -5.10 -5.07 16.10
CA LYS A 385 -6.41 -5.41 15.55
C LYS A 385 -7.35 -4.20 15.60
N ASN A 386 -7.53 -3.52 14.50
CA ASN A 386 -8.43 -2.38 14.34
C ASN A 386 -9.66 -2.69 13.47
N CYS A 387 -9.69 -3.85 12.82
CA CYS A 387 -10.80 -4.28 11.99
C CYS A 387 -11.27 -5.68 12.41
N ALA A 388 -12.59 -5.92 12.43
CA ALA A 388 -13.12 -7.24 12.77
C ALA A 388 -12.75 -8.33 11.74
N ALA A 389 -12.49 -7.93 10.49
CA ALA A 389 -12.13 -8.85 9.42
C ALA A 389 -10.65 -9.26 9.40
N LEU A 390 -9.78 -8.58 10.18
CA LEU A 390 -8.34 -8.80 10.19
C LEU A 390 -7.80 -8.81 11.61
N ASP A 391 -6.87 -9.69 11.92
CA ASP A 391 -6.27 -9.78 13.27
C ASP A 391 -5.16 -8.76 13.54
N GLY A 392 -4.72 -8.01 12.53
CA GLY A 392 -3.68 -6.98 12.62
C GLY A 392 -3.88 -5.86 11.61
N GLY A 393 -2.81 -5.19 11.19
CA GLY A 393 -2.77 -4.16 10.16
C GLY A 393 -1.94 -4.57 8.95
N ILE A 394 -2.08 -3.86 7.84
CA ILE A 394 -1.32 -4.07 6.60
C ILE A 394 -0.61 -2.78 6.22
N ALA A 395 0.70 -2.88 5.96
CA ALA A 395 1.52 -1.78 5.46
C ALA A 395 1.81 -1.97 3.96
N ILE A 396 1.44 -0.99 3.14
CA ILE A 396 1.55 -1.01 1.68
C ILE A 396 2.36 0.22 1.25
N PHE A 397 3.43 -0.03 0.49
CA PHE A 397 4.40 0.98 0.08
C PHE A 397 4.62 1.01 -1.42
N ALA A 398 4.94 2.17 -1.95
CA ALA A 398 5.43 2.32 -3.31
C ALA A 398 6.85 1.75 -3.45
N ALA A 399 7.14 1.05 -4.54
CA ALA A 399 8.45 0.42 -4.77
C ALA A 399 9.59 1.40 -5.07
N GLY A 400 9.24 2.62 -5.53
CA GLY A 400 10.18 3.67 -5.95
C GLY A 400 10.20 3.89 -7.46
N ASN A 401 10.69 5.09 -7.87
CA ASN A 401 10.66 5.60 -9.24
C ASN A 401 12.06 5.78 -9.84
N ASP A 402 13.06 5.00 -9.40
CA ASP A 402 14.47 5.14 -9.73
C ASP A 402 14.90 4.29 -10.94
N MET A 403 13.99 3.56 -11.60
CA MET A 403 14.29 2.56 -12.65
C MET A 403 15.32 1.51 -12.18
N THR A 404 15.35 1.21 -10.89
CA THR A 404 16.38 0.41 -10.25
C THR A 404 15.91 -1.03 -10.06
N GLY A 405 16.88 -1.98 -10.19
CA GLY A 405 16.64 -3.42 -10.08
C GLY A 405 16.41 -3.92 -8.65
N MET A 406 15.81 -3.14 -7.77
CA MET A 406 15.36 -3.49 -6.42
C MET A 406 14.33 -2.46 -5.93
N SER A 407 13.46 -2.85 -4.99
CA SER A 407 12.59 -1.91 -4.28
C SER A 407 13.39 -1.13 -3.22
N GLY A 408 12.97 0.10 -2.90
CA GLY A 408 13.45 0.85 -1.74
C GLY A 408 12.90 0.28 -0.42
N TYR A 409 13.56 0.57 0.71
CA TYR A 409 13.01 0.34 2.05
C TYR A 409 12.18 1.58 2.50
N PRO A 410 11.15 1.40 3.31
CA PRO A 410 10.63 0.19 3.97
C PRO A 410 9.98 -0.83 3.03
N ALA A 411 9.52 -0.42 1.82
CA ALA A 411 8.75 -1.25 0.89
C ALA A 411 9.33 -2.66 0.68
N ALA A 412 10.66 -2.77 0.53
CA ALA A 412 11.36 -4.03 0.26
C ALA A 412 11.33 -5.03 1.43
N TYR A 413 10.95 -4.60 2.65
CA TYR A 413 10.97 -5.49 3.81
C TYR A 413 9.88 -6.56 3.70
N ARG A 414 10.26 -7.80 4.00
CA ARG A 414 9.44 -9.02 3.78
C ARG A 414 8.04 -9.00 4.39
N ASP A 415 7.81 -8.21 5.44
CA ASP A 415 6.52 -8.16 6.14
C ASP A 415 5.57 -7.12 5.56
N TYR A 416 6.03 -6.30 4.61
CA TYR A 416 5.26 -5.23 3.98
C TYR A 416 4.95 -5.57 2.53
N ILE A 417 4.07 -4.81 1.89
CA ILE A 417 3.72 -4.99 0.47
C ILE A 417 4.33 -3.84 -0.33
N SER A 418 5.20 -4.17 -1.29
CA SER A 418 5.81 -3.25 -2.23
C SER A 418 5.14 -3.29 -3.59
N VAL A 419 4.72 -2.13 -4.10
CA VAL A 419 3.91 -2.01 -5.30
C VAL A 419 4.69 -1.38 -6.45
N THR A 420 4.83 -2.10 -7.56
CA THR A 420 5.41 -1.63 -8.82
C THR A 420 4.35 -1.02 -9.73
N ALA A 421 4.77 -0.17 -10.68
CA ALA A 421 3.87 0.54 -11.56
C ALA A 421 3.79 -0.09 -12.97
N MET A 422 2.56 -0.28 -13.47
CA MET A 422 2.30 -0.63 -14.86
C MET A 422 1.55 0.47 -15.60
N SER A 423 1.66 0.46 -16.92
CA SER A 423 0.97 1.37 -17.82
C SER A 423 -0.32 0.77 -18.39
N CYS A 424 -1.11 1.61 -19.11
CA CYS A 424 -2.43 1.23 -19.65
C CYS A 424 -2.40 0.15 -20.76
N ASP A 425 -1.24 -0.37 -21.10
CA ASP A 425 -1.04 -1.45 -22.09
C ASP A 425 -0.37 -2.70 -21.46
N PHE A 426 -0.39 -2.81 -20.13
CA PHE A 426 0.23 -3.85 -19.31
C PHE A 426 1.76 -3.76 -19.19
N THR A 427 2.44 -2.94 -19.96
CA THR A 427 3.90 -2.87 -19.87
C THR A 427 4.33 -2.21 -18.56
N PRO A 428 5.49 -2.56 -18.00
CA PRO A 428 6.07 -1.82 -16.88
C PRO A 428 6.17 -0.32 -17.20
N ALA A 429 5.83 0.55 -16.26
CA ALA A 429 6.07 1.98 -16.38
C ALA A 429 7.59 2.24 -16.43
N TYR A 430 8.02 3.23 -17.22
CA TYR A 430 9.45 3.42 -17.46
C TYR A 430 10.27 3.70 -16.20
N TYR A 431 9.66 4.39 -15.25
CA TYR A 431 10.30 4.83 -14.00
C TYR A 431 10.31 3.76 -12.89
N THR A 432 9.47 2.71 -12.99
CA THR A 432 9.25 1.79 -11.88
C THR A 432 10.51 1.06 -11.44
N ASN A 433 10.72 0.95 -10.12
CA ASN A 433 11.63 -0.03 -9.57
C ASN A 433 11.09 -1.44 -9.79
N TYR A 434 11.96 -2.46 -9.86
CA TYR A 434 11.61 -3.85 -10.14
C TYR A 434 12.62 -4.82 -9.51
N GLY A 435 12.27 -6.08 -9.34
CA GLY A 435 13.21 -7.10 -8.81
C GLY A 435 13.04 -7.39 -7.33
N PRO A 436 14.13 -7.68 -6.59
CA PRO A 436 14.04 -8.04 -5.18
C PRO A 436 13.27 -7.01 -4.34
N GLY A 437 12.41 -7.49 -3.46
CA GLY A 437 11.56 -6.67 -2.61
C GLY A 437 10.28 -6.16 -3.26
N CYS A 438 10.09 -6.30 -4.58
CA CYS A 438 8.84 -5.97 -5.26
C CYS A 438 7.85 -7.13 -5.17
N ASN A 439 6.61 -6.86 -4.73
CA ASN A 439 5.65 -7.92 -4.42
C ASN A 439 4.49 -8.01 -5.41
N ILE A 440 3.98 -6.88 -5.91
CA ILE A 440 2.78 -6.82 -6.74
C ILE A 440 2.81 -5.60 -7.66
N ALA A 441 2.17 -5.67 -8.82
CA ALA A 441 2.03 -4.57 -9.75
C ALA A 441 0.61 -3.98 -9.72
N ALA A 442 0.50 -2.69 -10.01
CA ALA A 442 -0.77 -1.99 -10.19
C ALA A 442 -0.64 -0.84 -11.18
N PRO A 443 -1.74 -0.25 -11.69
CA PRO A 443 -1.69 0.91 -12.57
C PRO A 443 -0.99 2.10 -11.90
N GLY A 444 0.09 2.55 -12.48
CA GLY A 444 0.82 3.75 -12.08
C GLY A 444 0.82 4.86 -13.13
N GLY A 445 0.37 4.54 -14.33
CA GLY A 445 0.41 5.45 -15.48
C GLY A 445 1.79 5.54 -16.15
N ASP A 446 1.86 6.10 -17.34
CA ASP A 446 3.11 6.29 -18.07
C ASP A 446 2.93 7.36 -19.15
N TYR A 447 3.16 8.62 -18.79
CA TYR A 447 3.00 9.77 -19.68
C TYR A 447 3.99 9.77 -20.84
N TYR A 448 5.22 9.36 -20.59
CA TYR A 448 6.30 9.39 -21.60
C TYR A 448 6.33 8.17 -22.50
N GLN A 449 5.37 7.26 -22.35
CA GLN A 449 5.28 6.04 -23.15
C GLN A 449 5.13 6.34 -24.66
N SER A 450 4.40 7.42 -25.01
CA SER A 450 4.12 7.79 -26.39
C SER A 450 5.13 8.73 -27.03
N GLY A 451 6.08 9.25 -26.25
CA GLY A 451 6.87 10.37 -26.70
C GLY A 451 6.00 11.63 -26.84
N ILE A 452 6.37 12.57 -27.66
CA ILE A 452 5.79 13.92 -27.78
C ILE A 452 4.32 13.94 -28.34
N GLU A 453 3.53 12.88 -28.18
CA GLU A 453 2.12 12.92 -28.59
C GLU A 453 1.33 13.83 -27.61
N THR A 454 0.75 14.88 -28.14
CA THR A 454 -0.14 15.77 -27.39
C THR A 454 -1.38 15.00 -26.91
N GLY A 455 -1.71 15.12 -25.61
CA GLY A 455 -2.87 14.46 -25.01
C GLY A 455 -2.56 13.09 -24.38
N SER A 456 -1.29 12.77 -24.16
CA SER A 456 -0.90 11.51 -23.52
C SER A 456 -1.08 11.52 -21.99
N GLU A 457 -1.42 12.65 -21.37
CA GLU A 457 -1.76 12.77 -19.94
C GLU A 457 -2.88 11.81 -19.54
N ALA A 458 -3.81 11.51 -20.45
CA ALA A 458 -4.87 10.53 -20.20
C ALA A 458 -4.37 9.09 -20.00
N SER A 459 -3.12 8.78 -20.33
CA SER A 459 -2.47 7.49 -20.00
C SER A 459 -1.94 7.43 -18.55
N MET A 460 -1.96 8.53 -17.83
CA MET A 460 -1.63 8.63 -16.42
C MET A 460 -2.87 8.26 -15.56
N ILE A 461 -2.77 8.41 -14.26
CA ILE A 461 -3.83 8.13 -13.28
C ILE A 461 -4.60 9.40 -12.98
N LEU A 462 -5.90 9.40 -13.22
CA LEU A 462 -6.81 10.51 -12.91
C LEU A 462 -7.37 10.35 -11.50
N SER A 463 -7.21 11.39 -10.67
CA SER A 463 -7.73 11.40 -9.29
C SER A 463 -8.04 12.83 -8.83
N THR A 464 -8.43 12.99 -7.56
CA THR A 464 -8.65 14.27 -6.89
C THR A 464 -7.33 15.04 -6.70
N ILE A 465 -7.36 16.36 -6.82
CA ILE A 465 -6.23 17.26 -6.53
C ILE A 465 -6.71 18.47 -5.74
N LEU A 466 -5.79 19.30 -5.25
CA LEU A 466 -6.12 20.48 -4.46
C LEU A 466 -7.13 21.42 -5.14
N ASN A 467 -7.83 22.19 -4.31
CA ASN A 467 -8.84 23.17 -4.67
C ASN A 467 -10.13 22.57 -5.27
N GLY A 468 -10.48 21.35 -4.83
CA GLY A 468 -11.70 20.67 -5.29
C GLY A 468 -11.66 20.27 -6.76
N ARG A 469 -10.45 20.11 -7.32
CA ARG A 469 -10.24 19.79 -8.74
C ARG A 469 -9.78 18.33 -8.93
N TYR A 470 -9.57 17.98 -10.20
CA TYR A 470 -9.09 16.66 -10.62
C TYR A 470 -7.87 16.82 -11.50
N GLY A 471 -7.00 15.81 -11.52
CA GLY A 471 -5.78 15.87 -12.30
C GLY A 471 -5.14 14.50 -12.52
N TYR A 472 -4.22 14.48 -13.46
CA TYR A 472 -3.45 13.30 -13.82
C TYR A 472 -2.08 13.31 -13.15
N SER A 473 -1.67 12.18 -12.61
CA SER A 473 -0.32 11.93 -12.11
C SER A 473 0.14 10.52 -12.45
N GLN A 474 1.44 10.26 -12.36
CA GLN A 474 2.03 8.94 -12.56
C GLN A 474 3.08 8.66 -11.50
N GLY A 475 3.33 7.39 -11.23
CA GLY A 475 4.34 6.95 -10.25
C GLY A 475 3.96 5.63 -9.61
N THR A 476 4.92 4.99 -8.95
CA THR A 476 4.63 3.92 -8.01
C THR A 476 3.78 4.44 -6.84
N SER A 477 3.82 5.76 -6.60
CA SER A 477 2.93 6.48 -5.68
C SER A 477 1.45 6.42 -6.08
N MET A 478 1.14 6.32 -7.37
CA MET A 478 -0.23 6.14 -7.87
C MET A 478 -0.59 4.66 -7.97
N ALA A 479 0.38 3.76 -8.18
CA ALA A 479 0.17 2.32 -8.15
C ALA A 479 -0.15 1.80 -6.74
N CYS A 480 0.55 2.30 -5.72
CA CYS A 480 0.38 1.92 -4.32
C CYS A 480 -1.06 2.06 -3.81
N PRO A 481 -1.76 3.21 -3.98
CA PRO A 481 -3.14 3.37 -3.53
C PRO A 481 -4.14 2.48 -4.26
N HIS A 482 -3.84 1.96 -5.46
CA HIS A 482 -4.67 0.93 -6.08
C HIS A 482 -4.68 -0.35 -5.24
N VAL A 483 -3.50 -0.80 -4.78
CA VAL A 483 -3.41 -1.99 -3.93
C VAL A 483 -4.06 -1.73 -2.57
N SER A 484 -3.87 -0.54 -1.99
CA SER A 484 -4.51 -0.15 -0.72
C SER A 484 -6.03 -0.08 -0.84
N GLY A 485 -6.55 0.47 -1.94
CA GLY A 485 -7.99 0.53 -2.22
C GLY A 485 -8.59 -0.86 -2.44
N VAL A 486 -7.91 -1.74 -3.18
CA VAL A 486 -8.34 -3.13 -3.38
C VAL A 486 -8.28 -3.93 -2.07
N ALA A 487 -7.27 -3.73 -1.24
CA ALA A 487 -7.21 -4.33 0.09
C ALA A 487 -8.35 -3.85 0.99
N ALA A 488 -8.65 -2.53 0.97
CA ALA A 488 -9.77 -1.96 1.70
C ALA A 488 -11.12 -2.52 1.24
N LEU A 489 -11.30 -2.68 -0.08
CA LEU A 489 -12.49 -3.30 -0.65
C LEU A 489 -12.62 -4.78 -0.25
N GLY A 490 -11.51 -5.53 -0.24
CA GLY A 490 -11.45 -6.91 0.23
C GLY A 490 -11.84 -7.07 1.70
N LEU A 491 -11.32 -6.19 2.59
CA LEU A 491 -11.70 -6.17 4.01
C LEU A 491 -13.18 -5.77 4.20
N SER A 492 -13.67 -4.80 3.41
CA SER A 492 -15.07 -4.40 3.40
C SER A 492 -15.98 -5.59 3.07
N TYR A 493 -15.62 -6.35 2.04
CA TYR A 493 -16.38 -7.54 1.65
C TYR A 493 -16.28 -8.68 2.69
N ALA A 494 -15.12 -8.84 3.33
CA ALA A 494 -14.96 -9.79 4.43
C ALA A 494 -15.87 -9.44 5.61
N LEU A 495 -16.01 -8.15 5.96
CA LEU A 495 -16.94 -7.67 6.99
C LEU A 495 -18.40 -7.98 6.63
N GLN A 496 -18.80 -7.76 5.37
CA GLN A 496 -20.15 -8.08 4.89
C GLN A 496 -20.46 -9.58 4.97
N LEU A 497 -19.45 -10.42 4.75
CA LEU A 497 -19.58 -11.89 4.82
C LEU A 497 -19.36 -12.46 6.22
N GLY A 498 -19.00 -11.64 7.22
CA GLY A 498 -18.64 -12.09 8.56
C GLY A 498 -17.38 -12.97 8.59
N LYS A 499 -16.45 -12.77 7.68
CA LYS A 499 -15.18 -13.51 7.59
C LYS A 499 -14.04 -12.78 8.27
N THR A 500 -13.09 -13.54 8.78
CA THR A 500 -11.88 -13.05 9.42
C THR A 500 -10.65 -13.74 8.85
N PHE A 501 -9.54 -13.01 8.77
CA PHE A 501 -8.27 -13.47 8.27
C PHE A 501 -7.15 -13.09 9.24
N THR A 502 -6.08 -13.87 9.26
CA THR A 502 -4.81 -13.36 9.78
C THR A 502 -4.19 -12.39 8.78
N THR A 503 -3.31 -11.51 9.24
CA THR A 503 -2.58 -10.59 8.36
C THR A 503 -1.84 -11.35 7.25
N ASP A 504 -1.20 -12.49 7.57
CA ASP A 504 -0.48 -13.29 6.58
C ASP A 504 -1.42 -13.95 5.57
N GLN A 505 -2.58 -14.46 6.01
CA GLN A 505 -3.59 -15.01 5.10
C GLN A 505 -4.10 -13.94 4.14
N PHE A 506 -4.36 -12.73 4.63
CA PHE A 506 -4.88 -11.67 3.78
C PHE A 506 -3.81 -11.11 2.83
N LYS A 507 -2.55 -10.96 3.29
CA LYS A 507 -1.42 -10.63 2.39
C LYS A 507 -1.26 -11.67 1.29
N ALA A 508 -1.25 -12.96 1.65
CA ALA A 508 -1.17 -14.04 0.67
C ALA A 508 -2.34 -13.99 -0.33
N LEU A 509 -3.57 -13.72 0.15
CA LEU A 509 -4.74 -13.55 -0.70
C LEU A 509 -4.55 -12.39 -1.69
N LEU A 510 -4.07 -11.23 -1.26
CA LEU A 510 -3.78 -10.09 -2.15
C LEU A 510 -2.74 -10.46 -3.20
N LEU A 511 -1.62 -11.05 -2.78
CA LEU A 511 -0.49 -11.38 -3.66
C LEU A 511 -0.79 -12.54 -4.64
N THR A 512 -1.84 -13.30 -4.41
CA THR A 512 -2.28 -14.39 -5.31
C THR A 512 -3.52 -14.03 -6.13
N SER A 513 -4.18 -12.91 -5.84
CA SER A 513 -5.32 -12.38 -6.61
C SER A 513 -4.85 -11.45 -7.73
N VAL A 514 -4.05 -11.99 -8.64
CA VAL A 514 -3.34 -11.23 -9.66
C VAL A 514 -3.46 -11.89 -11.03
N ASN A 515 -3.22 -11.10 -12.08
CA ASN A 515 -3.06 -11.59 -13.44
C ASN A 515 -1.61 -11.48 -13.90
N ASN A 516 -1.21 -12.31 -14.85
CA ASN A 516 0.16 -12.39 -15.32
C ASN A 516 0.58 -11.12 -16.09
N ILE A 517 1.63 -10.43 -15.61
CA ILE A 517 2.24 -9.28 -16.26
C ILE A 517 3.48 -9.64 -17.10
N ASP A 518 4.13 -10.75 -16.82
CA ASP A 518 5.42 -11.13 -17.41
C ASP A 518 5.38 -11.29 -18.93
N GLN A 519 4.22 -11.67 -19.48
CA GLN A 519 4.03 -11.82 -20.91
C GLN A 519 4.14 -10.51 -21.68
N TYR A 520 3.97 -9.38 -20.99
CA TYR A 520 4.13 -8.05 -21.54
C TYR A 520 5.53 -7.49 -21.32
N CYS A 521 6.36 -8.16 -20.53
CA CYS A 521 7.76 -7.79 -20.26
C CYS A 521 8.67 -8.32 -21.37
N THR A 522 8.40 -7.95 -22.63
CA THR A 522 9.14 -8.38 -23.82
C THR A 522 9.39 -7.22 -24.78
N GLY A 523 10.52 -7.24 -25.50
CA GLY A 523 10.86 -6.18 -26.45
C GLY A 523 11.30 -4.89 -25.75
N THR A 524 10.99 -3.77 -26.36
CA THR A 524 11.41 -2.44 -25.90
C THR A 524 10.29 -1.42 -26.07
N LYS A 525 10.32 -0.34 -25.26
CA LYS A 525 9.48 0.84 -25.45
C LYS A 525 10.30 2.12 -25.33
N PRO A 526 9.97 3.19 -26.10
CA PRO A 526 10.59 4.49 -25.92
C PRO A 526 10.07 5.17 -24.65
N TYR A 527 10.91 5.99 -24.02
CA TYR A 527 10.52 6.95 -23.02
C TYR A 527 11.36 8.23 -23.16
N TYR A 528 10.89 9.31 -22.55
CA TYR A 528 11.55 10.60 -22.55
C TYR A 528 11.76 11.08 -21.13
N ASP A 529 12.89 11.72 -20.88
CA ASP A 529 13.18 12.44 -19.66
C ASP A 529 13.84 13.79 -19.97
N ASN A 530 14.35 14.48 -18.97
CA ASN A 530 15.02 15.78 -19.13
C ASN A 530 16.32 15.68 -19.96
N TYR A 531 16.82 14.48 -20.22
CA TYR A 531 18.05 14.23 -20.99
C TYR A 531 17.77 13.79 -22.43
N GLY A 532 16.50 13.56 -22.79
CA GLY A 532 16.08 13.23 -24.14
C GLY A 532 15.33 11.92 -24.31
N SER A 533 15.42 11.36 -25.51
CA SER A 533 14.74 10.11 -25.88
C SER A 533 15.61 8.91 -25.52
N HIS A 534 14.99 7.93 -24.87
CA HIS A 534 15.60 6.69 -24.40
C HIS A 534 14.78 5.47 -24.82
N THR A 535 15.36 4.29 -24.65
CA THR A 535 14.69 3.02 -24.91
C THR A 535 14.76 2.13 -23.68
N LEU A 536 13.60 1.79 -23.11
CA LEU A 536 13.48 0.84 -22.01
C LEU A 536 13.50 -0.59 -22.55
N ASN A 537 14.34 -1.44 -21.99
CA ASN A 537 14.31 -2.88 -22.24
C ASN A 537 13.28 -3.55 -21.32
N LEU A 538 12.11 -3.89 -21.85
CA LEU A 538 11.04 -4.52 -21.08
C LEU A 538 11.41 -5.90 -20.54
N ALA A 539 12.29 -6.65 -21.25
CA ALA A 539 12.73 -7.97 -20.81
C ALA A 539 13.52 -7.94 -19.48
N ALA A 540 14.08 -6.77 -19.09
CA ALA A 540 14.73 -6.60 -17.80
C ALA A 540 13.75 -6.74 -16.61
N HIS A 541 12.46 -6.52 -16.84
CA HIS A 541 11.38 -6.58 -15.84
C HIS A 541 10.71 -7.96 -15.73
N ASN A 542 11.00 -8.89 -16.67
CA ASN A 542 10.38 -10.20 -16.68
C ASN A 542 10.64 -10.96 -15.36
N LYS A 543 9.60 -11.45 -14.71
CA LYS A 543 9.61 -12.08 -13.36
C LYS A 543 10.13 -11.18 -12.25
N LYS A 544 10.00 -9.87 -12.39
CA LYS A 544 10.53 -8.88 -11.45
C LYS A 544 9.52 -7.79 -11.08
N MET A 545 8.28 -7.89 -11.57
CA MET A 545 7.20 -6.96 -11.26
C MET A 545 6.32 -7.43 -10.08
N GLY A 546 6.84 -8.34 -9.26
CA GLY A 546 6.08 -9.01 -8.21
C GLY A 546 5.35 -10.25 -8.74
N THR A 547 4.27 -10.66 -8.08
CA THR A 547 3.48 -11.85 -8.42
C THR A 547 2.60 -11.66 -9.67
N GLY A 548 2.36 -10.42 -10.07
CA GLY A 548 1.51 -10.04 -11.18
C GLY A 548 0.79 -8.72 -10.90
N TYR A 549 -0.16 -8.31 -11.75
CA TYR A 549 -0.97 -7.11 -11.49
C TYR A 549 -2.28 -7.47 -10.78
N ILE A 550 -2.62 -6.67 -9.76
CA ILE A 550 -3.75 -6.93 -8.85
C ILE A 550 -5.10 -6.88 -9.59
N ASP A 551 -6.02 -7.74 -9.16
CA ASP A 551 -7.39 -7.82 -9.69
C ASP A 551 -8.41 -7.80 -8.52
N ALA A 552 -9.17 -6.72 -8.40
CA ALA A 552 -10.11 -6.51 -7.31
C ALA A 552 -11.21 -7.60 -7.28
N PHE A 553 -11.71 -8.04 -8.42
CA PHE A 553 -12.73 -9.08 -8.46
C PHE A 553 -12.18 -10.42 -7.95
N GLN A 554 -10.94 -10.78 -8.33
CA GLN A 554 -10.29 -11.98 -7.80
C GLN A 554 -10.10 -11.89 -6.28
N VAL A 555 -9.71 -10.72 -5.76
CA VAL A 555 -9.62 -10.51 -4.30
C VAL A 555 -10.96 -10.81 -3.63
N LEU A 556 -12.05 -10.25 -4.13
CA LEU A 556 -13.38 -10.50 -3.54
C LEU A 556 -13.81 -11.97 -3.66
N MET A 557 -13.51 -12.62 -4.78
CA MET A 557 -13.80 -14.05 -4.96
C MET A 557 -13.00 -14.92 -4.00
N ASN A 558 -11.71 -14.63 -3.80
CA ASN A 558 -10.86 -15.33 -2.85
C ASN A 558 -11.29 -15.06 -1.39
N VAL A 559 -11.67 -13.83 -1.05
CA VAL A 559 -12.31 -13.51 0.25
C VAL A 559 -13.57 -14.34 0.45
N ARG A 560 -14.40 -14.47 -0.57
CA ARG A 560 -15.61 -15.29 -0.53
C ARG A 560 -15.30 -16.78 -0.41
N GLY A 561 -14.13 -17.24 -0.86
CA GLY A 561 -13.72 -18.65 -0.96
C GLY A 561 -14.19 -19.30 -2.25
N THR A 562 -14.39 -18.52 -3.31
CA THR A 562 -14.76 -18.96 -4.65
C THR A 562 -13.50 -19.13 -5.49
N THR A 563 -13.29 -20.31 -6.04
CA THR A 563 -12.12 -20.62 -6.88
C THR A 563 -12.15 -19.79 -8.16
N CYS A 564 -11.06 -19.07 -8.43
CA CYS A 564 -10.85 -18.33 -9.67
C CYS A 564 -10.24 -19.24 -10.74
N ILE A 565 -10.79 -19.17 -11.95
CA ILE A 565 -10.33 -19.96 -13.11
C ILE A 565 -9.91 -18.98 -14.21
N PRO A 566 -8.63 -18.89 -14.54
CA PRO A 566 -8.15 -18.07 -15.64
C PRO A 566 -8.53 -18.70 -16.98
N VAL A 567 -8.98 -17.87 -17.92
CA VAL A 567 -9.41 -18.29 -19.26
C VAL A 567 -8.82 -17.34 -20.29
N PRO A 568 -8.15 -17.83 -21.34
CA PRO A 568 -7.64 -16.98 -22.41
C PRO A 568 -8.78 -16.41 -23.26
N VAL A 569 -8.61 -15.17 -23.70
CA VAL A 569 -9.54 -14.49 -24.62
C VAL A 569 -9.29 -14.94 -26.07
N GLY A 570 -10.35 -15.05 -26.86
CA GLY A 570 -10.28 -15.26 -28.30
C GLY A 570 -10.25 -16.71 -28.76
N SER A 571 -10.14 -17.68 -27.85
CA SER A 571 -10.17 -19.12 -28.19
C SER A 571 -11.19 -19.87 -27.36
N GLN A 572 -11.63 -21.05 -27.87
CA GLN A 572 -12.44 -21.94 -27.06
C GLN A 572 -11.55 -22.54 -25.97
N TYR A 573 -12.02 -22.42 -24.74
CA TYR A 573 -11.37 -22.99 -23.56
C TYR A 573 -12.16 -24.19 -23.05
N THR A 574 -11.45 -25.20 -22.57
CA THR A 574 -12.04 -26.43 -22.07
C THR A 574 -11.68 -26.59 -20.59
N LEU A 575 -12.71 -26.58 -19.73
CA LEU A 575 -12.56 -26.91 -18.31
C LEU A 575 -12.95 -28.35 -18.11
N ASP A 576 -12.05 -29.17 -17.61
CA ASP A 576 -12.35 -30.55 -17.26
C ASP A 576 -12.83 -30.72 -15.82
N LEU A 577 -13.43 -31.85 -15.51
CA LEU A 577 -13.94 -32.10 -14.16
C LEU A 577 -12.82 -32.16 -13.13
N ALA A 578 -11.63 -32.59 -13.48
CA ALA A 578 -10.49 -32.66 -12.58
C ALA A 578 -10.05 -31.25 -12.16
N ALA A 579 -10.03 -30.28 -13.11
CA ALA A 579 -9.75 -28.89 -12.82
C ALA A 579 -10.81 -28.23 -11.89
N LEU A 580 -12.08 -28.62 -12.05
CA LEU A 580 -13.19 -28.06 -11.26
C LEU A 580 -13.31 -28.64 -9.84
N VAL A 581 -12.94 -29.91 -9.62
CA VAL A 581 -13.15 -30.61 -8.34
C VAL A 581 -11.88 -31.11 -7.66
N GLY A 582 -10.73 -30.83 -8.24
CA GLY A 582 -9.44 -31.16 -7.63
C GLY A 582 -9.12 -32.66 -7.61
N GLY A 583 -8.96 -33.28 -8.78
CA GLY A 583 -8.44 -34.62 -8.89
C GLY A 583 -9.44 -35.68 -9.29
N GLY A 584 -9.86 -35.66 -10.55
CA GLY A 584 -10.43 -36.75 -11.33
C GLY A 584 -11.34 -37.75 -10.61
N ASN A 585 -12.50 -37.33 -10.16
CA ASN A 585 -13.44 -38.22 -9.50
C ASN A 585 -14.32 -38.86 -10.58
N ALA A 586 -14.04 -40.12 -10.94
CA ALA A 586 -14.71 -40.88 -12.01
C ALA A 586 -16.24 -40.99 -11.83
N ASN A 587 -16.76 -40.70 -10.64
CA ASN A 587 -18.18 -40.85 -10.30
C ASN A 587 -18.94 -39.51 -10.23
N MET A 588 -18.42 -38.44 -10.81
CA MET A 588 -19.10 -37.15 -10.94
C MET A 588 -19.41 -36.83 -12.40
N THR A 589 -20.59 -36.27 -12.64
CA THR A 589 -21.02 -35.85 -13.97
C THR A 589 -21.50 -34.40 -13.92
N ILE A 590 -20.95 -33.55 -14.77
CA ILE A 590 -21.44 -32.17 -14.95
C ILE A 590 -22.74 -32.22 -15.72
N THR A 591 -23.79 -31.61 -15.18
CA THR A 591 -25.13 -31.59 -15.80
C THR A 591 -25.50 -30.23 -16.39
N SER A 592 -25.05 -29.13 -15.79
CA SER A 592 -25.26 -27.79 -16.34
C SER A 592 -24.18 -26.80 -15.89
N VAL A 593 -24.05 -25.76 -16.69
CA VAL A 593 -23.25 -24.56 -16.36
C VAL A 593 -24.08 -23.34 -16.71
N GLU A 594 -24.21 -22.46 -15.73
CA GLU A 594 -25.00 -21.23 -15.88
C GLU A 594 -24.11 -20.00 -15.58
N ILE A 595 -24.14 -19.03 -16.49
CA ILE A 595 -23.53 -17.70 -16.32
C ILE A 595 -24.65 -16.67 -16.57
N SER A 596 -24.78 -15.68 -15.69
CA SER A 596 -25.79 -14.63 -15.85
C SER A 596 -25.64 -13.87 -17.18
N ALA A 597 -26.71 -13.21 -17.64
CA ALA A 597 -26.66 -12.38 -18.85
C ALA A 597 -25.57 -11.29 -18.74
N GLU A 598 -25.45 -10.68 -17.59
CA GLU A 598 -24.42 -9.66 -17.27
C GLU A 598 -23.01 -10.27 -17.30
N GLY A 599 -22.83 -11.44 -16.68
CA GLY A 599 -21.55 -12.17 -16.70
C GLY A 599 -21.14 -12.55 -18.13
N LYS A 600 -22.08 -13.04 -18.95
CA LYS A 600 -21.81 -13.30 -20.38
C LYS A 600 -21.43 -12.02 -21.12
N ALA A 601 -22.10 -10.91 -20.84
CA ALA A 601 -21.76 -9.61 -21.43
C ALA A 601 -20.39 -9.12 -20.97
N SER A 602 -20.01 -9.33 -19.70
CA SER A 602 -18.66 -9.03 -19.19
C SER A 602 -17.57 -9.80 -19.92
N LEU A 603 -17.78 -11.10 -20.13
CA LEU A 603 -16.83 -11.99 -20.82
C LEU A 603 -16.89 -11.89 -22.37
N GLY A 604 -17.84 -11.09 -22.93
CA GLY A 604 -18.06 -11.02 -24.37
C GLY A 604 -18.54 -12.35 -24.99
N MET A 605 -19.26 -13.17 -24.22
CA MET A 605 -19.75 -14.47 -24.70
C MET A 605 -20.94 -14.28 -25.64
N THR A 606 -20.87 -14.89 -26.82
CA THR A 606 -21.94 -14.88 -27.84
C THR A 606 -22.82 -16.13 -27.76
N SER A 607 -22.42 -17.12 -26.97
CA SER A 607 -23.15 -18.36 -26.76
C SER A 607 -23.02 -18.83 -25.30
N ASP A 608 -23.99 -19.62 -24.84
CA ASP A 608 -23.91 -20.22 -23.50
C ASP A 608 -22.76 -21.25 -23.43
N PRO A 609 -22.14 -21.43 -22.24
CA PRO A 609 -21.21 -22.52 -22.03
C PRO A 609 -21.91 -23.87 -22.26
N ARG A 610 -21.17 -24.83 -22.80
CA ARG A 610 -21.71 -26.14 -23.10
C ARG A 610 -21.01 -27.23 -22.30
N VAL A 611 -21.77 -28.20 -21.84
CA VAL A 611 -21.23 -29.41 -21.25
C VAL A 611 -21.10 -30.50 -22.33
N PHE A 612 -19.90 -31.04 -22.47
CA PHE A 612 -19.61 -32.12 -23.38
C PHE A 612 -18.59 -33.09 -22.77
N ALA A 613 -18.90 -34.38 -22.75
CA ALA A 613 -18.01 -35.41 -22.22
C ALA A 613 -17.41 -35.08 -20.83
N ASN A 614 -18.24 -34.55 -19.94
CA ASN A 614 -17.83 -34.13 -18.59
C ASN A 614 -16.85 -32.93 -18.54
N GLN A 615 -16.79 -32.19 -19.63
CA GLN A 615 -16.01 -30.93 -19.73
C GLN A 615 -16.94 -29.76 -19.96
N VAL A 616 -16.52 -28.57 -19.55
CA VAL A 616 -17.21 -27.30 -19.83
C VAL A 616 -16.46 -26.57 -20.94
N LEU A 617 -17.15 -26.33 -22.04
CA LEU A 617 -16.63 -25.58 -23.18
C LEU A 617 -17.18 -24.18 -23.15
N LEU A 618 -16.31 -23.17 -23.16
CA LEU A 618 -16.68 -21.74 -23.18
C LEU A 618 -15.71 -20.93 -24.05
N THR A 619 -16.18 -19.78 -24.55
CA THR A 619 -15.36 -18.85 -25.34
C THR A 619 -15.61 -17.44 -24.84
N CYS A 620 -14.54 -16.81 -24.37
CA CYS A 620 -14.54 -15.40 -23.96
C CYS A 620 -13.92 -14.57 -25.11
N THR A 621 -14.57 -13.48 -25.53
CA THR A 621 -14.09 -12.66 -26.67
C THR A 621 -13.45 -11.35 -26.22
N LYS A 622 -13.52 -11.00 -24.93
CA LYS A 622 -12.89 -9.83 -24.35
C LYS A 622 -12.47 -10.08 -22.89
N PRO A 623 -11.53 -9.32 -22.36
CA PRO A 623 -11.21 -9.33 -20.93
C PRO A 623 -12.44 -8.98 -20.08
N GLY A 624 -12.60 -9.67 -18.96
CA GLY A 624 -13.72 -9.50 -18.04
C GLY A 624 -13.79 -10.65 -17.05
N SER A 625 -14.81 -10.63 -16.19
CA SER A 625 -15.00 -11.66 -15.17
C SER A 625 -16.47 -12.00 -14.98
N ALA A 626 -16.75 -13.24 -14.54
CA ALA A 626 -18.11 -13.67 -14.23
C ALA A 626 -18.11 -14.85 -13.26
N ILE A 627 -19.24 -15.03 -12.56
CA ILE A 627 -19.48 -16.23 -11.75
C ILE A 627 -20.18 -17.27 -12.63
N ALA A 628 -19.59 -18.45 -12.71
CA ALA A 628 -20.16 -19.64 -13.34
C ALA A 628 -20.70 -20.60 -12.26
N LYS A 629 -21.98 -20.91 -12.30
CA LYS A 629 -22.63 -21.88 -11.43
C LYS A 629 -22.64 -23.23 -12.12
N VAL A 630 -21.88 -24.18 -11.61
CA VAL A 630 -21.73 -25.54 -12.18
C VAL A 630 -22.53 -26.51 -11.32
N THR A 631 -23.47 -27.23 -11.96
CA THR A 631 -24.23 -28.28 -11.32
C THR A 631 -23.66 -29.64 -11.73
N MET A 632 -23.40 -30.48 -10.76
CA MET A 632 -22.81 -31.80 -10.89
C MET A 632 -23.64 -32.85 -10.17
N VAL A 633 -23.62 -34.08 -10.63
CA VAL A 633 -24.23 -35.22 -9.95
C VAL A 633 -23.15 -36.24 -9.58
N ALA A 634 -23.07 -36.57 -8.30
CA ALA A 634 -22.12 -37.52 -7.75
C ALA A 634 -22.82 -38.88 -7.44
N GLY A 635 -22.12 -39.99 -7.75
CA GLY A 635 -22.57 -41.32 -7.33
C GLY A 635 -23.64 -41.95 -8.21
N THR A 636 -23.72 -41.58 -9.51
CA THR A 636 -24.61 -42.32 -10.47
C THR A 636 -23.94 -43.60 -10.92
N ASN A 637 -24.58 -44.74 -10.66
CA ASN A 637 -24.28 -45.97 -11.35
C ASN A 637 -25.30 -46.18 -12.47
N SER A 638 -24.87 -46.14 -13.71
CA SER A 638 -25.72 -46.43 -14.87
C SER A 638 -26.28 -47.87 -14.75
N GLY A 639 -27.59 -47.99 -14.51
CA GLY A 639 -28.30 -49.28 -14.42
C GLY A 639 -28.83 -49.66 -13.03
N SER A 640 -28.51 -48.94 -11.97
CA SER A 640 -28.97 -49.28 -10.60
C SER A 640 -30.29 -48.64 -10.19
N GLY A 641 -30.81 -47.65 -10.92
CA GLY A 641 -31.97 -46.84 -10.51
C GLY A 641 -31.73 -45.93 -9.29
N ILE A 642 -30.49 -45.83 -8.82
CA ILE A 642 -30.08 -44.94 -7.72
C ILE A 642 -29.73 -43.59 -8.30
N ASN A 643 -30.44 -42.53 -7.88
CA ASN A 643 -30.14 -41.15 -8.22
C ASN A 643 -28.92 -40.67 -7.44
N GLY A 644 -27.93 -40.10 -8.10
CA GLY A 644 -26.79 -39.47 -7.45
C GLY A 644 -27.16 -38.18 -6.72
N MET A 645 -26.27 -37.72 -5.83
CA MET A 645 -26.41 -36.45 -5.13
C MET A 645 -26.12 -35.30 -6.07
N THR A 646 -27.02 -34.31 -6.15
CA THR A 646 -26.80 -33.10 -6.91
C THR A 646 -25.97 -32.11 -6.06
N ILE A 647 -24.88 -31.62 -6.62
CA ILE A 647 -23.98 -30.63 -6.03
C ILE A 647 -23.91 -29.44 -6.96
N THR A 648 -24.09 -28.26 -6.42
CA THR A 648 -23.89 -27.01 -7.16
C THR A 648 -22.74 -26.23 -6.53
N LYS A 649 -21.79 -25.81 -7.36
CA LYS A 649 -20.62 -25.03 -6.94
C LYS A 649 -20.43 -23.82 -7.85
N GLU A 650 -20.01 -22.72 -7.27
CA GLU A 650 -19.66 -21.49 -8.01
C GLU A 650 -18.16 -21.43 -8.26
N TYR A 651 -17.80 -20.93 -9.44
CA TYR A 651 -16.45 -20.65 -9.87
C TYR A 651 -16.41 -19.25 -10.47
N ALA A 652 -15.33 -18.51 -10.26
CA ALA A 652 -15.09 -17.23 -10.91
C ALA A 652 -14.28 -17.44 -12.19
N ILE A 653 -14.85 -17.12 -13.34
CA ILE A 653 -14.14 -17.09 -14.62
C ILE A 653 -13.46 -15.75 -14.77
N ILE A 654 -12.15 -15.75 -14.98
CA ILE A 654 -11.32 -14.55 -15.18
C ILE A 654 -10.72 -14.60 -16.58
N ALA A 655 -11.32 -13.89 -17.53
CA ALA A 655 -10.86 -13.86 -18.91
C ALA A 655 -9.81 -12.76 -19.10
N ARG A 656 -8.63 -13.15 -19.59
CA ARG A 656 -7.52 -12.23 -19.90
C ARG A 656 -6.89 -12.63 -21.25
N GLU A 657 -6.09 -11.71 -21.83
CA GLU A 657 -5.42 -11.98 -23.13
C GLU A 657 -4.56 -13.25 -23.06
N PHE A 658 -3.95 -13.50 -21.89
CA PHE A 658 -3.19 -14.73 -21.65
C PHE A 658 -3.69 -15.42 -20.38
N GLU A 659 -3.56 -16.75 -20.35
CA GLU A 659 -3.74 -17.50 -19.11
C GLU A 659 -2.83 -16.98 -18.01
N SER A 660 -3.37 -16.78 -16.83
CA SER A 660 -2.55 -16.49 -15.67
C SER A 660 -1.72 -17.71 -15.30
N ALA A 661 -0.40 -17.57 -15.27
CA ALA A 661 0.49 -18.63 -14.79
C ALA A 661 0.39 -18.85 -13.26
N ASN A 662 -0.35 -17.99 -12.56
CA ASN A 662 -0.43 -17.97 -11.10
C ASN A 662 -1.52 -18.90 -10.53
N GLY A 663 -1.99 -19.89 -11.30
CA GLY A 663 -2.83 -20.98 -10.81
C GLY A 663 -2.12 -21.75 -9.68
N GLY A 664 -2.23 -21.29 -8.45
CA GLY A 664 -1.85 -22.04 -7.28
C GLY A 664 -0.43 -21.83 -6.78
N TRP A 665 -0.15 -20.71 -6.19
CA TRP A 665 1.02 -20.50 -5.31
C TRP A 665 0.73 -20.89 -3.84
N LEU A 666 -0.41 -21.49 -3.55
CA LEU A 666 -0.73 -22.03 -2.21
C LEU A 666 -1.20 -23.47 -2.30
#